data_18534ad0a20d5c599122399d8a049e7b
#
_entry.id   18534ad0a20d5c599122399d8a049e7b
#
_cell.length_a   1.000
_cell.length_b   1.000
_cell.length_c   1.000
_cell.angle_alpha   90.00
_cell.angle_beta   90.00
_cell.angle_gamma   90.00
#
_symmetry.space_group_name_H-M   'P 1'
#
loop_
_entity.id
_entity.type
_entity.pdbx_description
1 polymer ?
#
loop_
_entity_poly.entity_id
_entity_poly.type
_entity_poly.pdbx_seq_one_letter_code
_entity_poly.pdbx_strand_id
1 'polypeptide(L)'
;MTPEVQWEWNWSGMAVVLGVVFSLTLLASVIWTTTEGWRRYALASIKALAVTLLLACLLNPTKQVIEPKPGENLLLVAVDQSRSLDLNDEQKSSPRRQAIQSALSGDQAWLNQLEDGYNVQYFGLGEQLKMVDREKAGQGTDTRSPLFTQTLQLAERFKDRSVAGIVVVTDGLATDSEASDTLNSSSSDIPVFPVIFGDHHSPLDLSLEEVRANPTNFETTPLLVTAKISHVGLGGRTVVVALLDQNETELVQQRTTLPAKTTAEVTLEVPNFAGLLNRYRVIARLEDEIAGGEITTQSPTKEATLLNNHQRLMVPREGGPFRILYVAGRPNWEFKFLRRAAQEDPEINVVGLLRLAEKEPRFAFLDRSTGSRNPLFDGFNATTPEETAEYDEPVLVRLGTETEDELMDGFPKVAEELFAYSAIILDDVDAKFFTQNQLDLIKLFVDRRGGGLLMLGGPQGFDLGGFDRSSLSDILPVYPQTEVVTDSTGFRLGLTREGWLQSWTRLRDTQDEETVARASMPDFQSINRVPRVKPGALLIGTLNTSELEQLPGLATHTYGRGRAAALMIGDLFRWKLQTPADNPLLKKNSPMPDAPPDDFGQSWRQLLRWLVADLPTRLSAESRFVQDPIPSREILLNVQNLEYLPDDSASVELSVTYPDGTQTTEAAKWTLTQGQYRALVPLQGEGFYEVVCTATDRNGELIEERTLGWTWEPTGDEYRELVLEKGRWETFAEANDGTLIPPTELASIEDRLRTETLPEKNVYRKPLWHQWPILLIAVTLLTVEWGWRRWIGLA
;
A
#
# COMPACT_ATOMS: atom_id res chain seq x y z
N MET A 1 16.26 -20.29 -42.87
CA MET A 1 17.56 -20.25 -42.13
C MET A 1 18.64 -19.71 -43.05
N THR A 2 19.15 -18.55 -42.75
CA THR A 2 20.47 -18.15 -43.21
C THR A 2 21.45 -18.70 -42.19
N PRO A 3 22.19 -19.78 -42.52
CA PRO A 3 23.16 -20.35 -41.60
C PRO A 3 24.19 -19.28 -41.27
N GLU A 4 24.41 -19.08 -39.98
CA GLU A 4 25.44 -18.17 -39.50
C GLU A 4 26.81 -18.71 -39.97
N VAL A 5 27.47 -17.95 -40.82
CA VAL A 5 28.70 -18.35 -41.52
C VAL A 5 29.87 -17.78 -40.76
N GLN A 6 30.48 -18.54 -39.91
CA GLN A 6 31.75 -18.20 -39.32
C GLN A 6 32.91 -18.74 -40.17
N TRP A 7 33.88 -17.88 -40.47
CA TRP A 7 35.05 -18.24 -41.25
C TRP A 7 36.21 -18.53 -40.27
N GLU A 8 36.57 -19.80 -40.14
CA GLU A 8 37.72 -20.23 -39.32
C GLU A 8 39.04 -19.93 -40.05
N TRP A 9 39.27 -18.68 -40.40
CA TRP A 9 40.52 -18.33 -41.08
C TRP A 9 41.16 -17.10 -40.43
N ASN A 10 42.46 -17.26 -40.09
CA ASN A 10 43.28 -16.12 -39.82
C ASN A 10 43.66 -15.44 -41.14
N TRP A 11 42.77 -14.61 -41.65
CA TRP A 11 42.88 -13.94 -42.95
C TRP A 11 44.17 -13.15 -43.14
N SER A 12 44.71 -12.52 -42.07
CA SER A 12 45.93 -11.71 -42.12
C SER A 12 47.18 -12.58 -42.34
N GLY A 13 47.32 -13.68 -41.60
CA GLY A 13 48.45 -14.59 -41.76
C GLY A 13 48.46 -15.31 -43.11
N MET A 14 47.26 -15.72 -43.54
CA MET A 14 47.11 -16.49 -44.81
C MET A 14 47.25 -15.62 -46.06
N ALA A 15 46.75 -14.40 -46.05
CA ALA A 15 46.99 -13.44 -47.11
C ALA A 15 48.48 -13.18 -47.34
N VAL A 16 49.28 -13.12 -46.28
CA VAL A 16 50.73 -12.96 -46.35
C VAL A 16 51.35 -14.22 -46.95
N VAL A 17 50.99 -15.43 -46.52
CA VAL A 17 51.53 -16.71 -47.06
C VAL A 17 51.17 -16.88 -48.54
N LEU A 18 49.93 -16.63 -48.93
CA LEU A 18 49.47 -16.72 -50.32
C LEU A 18 50.15 -15.62 -51.20
N GLY A 19 50.33 -14.44 -50.67
CA GLY A 19 51.07 -13.33 -51.32
C GLY A 19 52.54 -13.66 -51.56
N VAL A 20 53.21 -14.27 -50.56
CA VAL A 20 54.60 -14.75 -50.70
C VAL A 20 54.69 -15.86 -51.72
N VAL A 21 53.81 -16.85 -51.66
CA VAL A 21 53.76 -17.96 -52.64
C VAL A 21 53.45 -17.43 -54.06
N PHE A 22 52.53 -16.53 -54.19
CA PHE A 22 52.27 -15.89 -55.49
C PHE A 22 53.48 -15.15 -56.01
N SER A 23 54.16 -14.40 -55.18
CA SER A 23 55.34 -13.65 -55.55
C SER A 23 56.50 -14.56 -55.91
N LEU A 24 56.74 -15.65 -55.16
CA LEU A 24 57.76 -16.61 -55.43
C LEU A 24 57.48 -17.40 -56.71
N THR A 25 56.28 -17.87 -56.96
CA THR A 25 55.84 -18.60 -58.18
C THR A 25 55.88 -17.70 -59.37
N LEU A 26 55.51 -16.42 -59.22
CA LEU A 26 55.64 -15.44 -60.27
C LEU A 26 57.10 -15.22 -60.63
N LEU A 27 57.99 -15.01 -59.70
CA LEU A 27 59.41 -14.81 -59.88
C LEU A 27 60.03 -16.02 -60.55
N ALA A 28 59.82 -17.23 -60.04
CA ALA A 28 60.31 -18.45 -60.61
C ALA A 28 59.79 -18.67 -61.99
N SER A 29 58.48 -18.39 -62.28
CA SER A 29 57.87 -18.54 -63.54
C SER A 29 58.41 -17.49 -64.58
N VAL A 30 58.74 -16.27 -64.18
CA VAL A 30 59.35 -15.23 -64.95
C VAL A 30 60.80 -15.61 -65.35
N ILE A 31 61.58 -16.21 -64.43
CA ILE A 31 62.95 -16.64 -64.66
C ILE A 31 62.98 -17.78 -65.69
N TRP A 32 62.05 -18.74 -65.61
CA TRP A 32 62.03 -19.94 -66.47
C TRP A 32 61.32 -19.72 -67.85
N THR A 33 60.69 -18.60 -68.13
CA THR A 33 60.03 -18.35 -69.37
C THR A 33 61.03 -17.70 -70.36
N THR A 34 61.25 -18.27 -71.57
CA THR A 34 62.18 -17.84 -72.59
C THR A 34 61.61 -16.79 -73.56
N THR A 35 60.40 -16.23 -73.30
CA THR A 35 59.72 -15.21 -74.04
C THR A 35 60.18 -13.83 -73.67
N GLU A 36 60.23 -12.87 -74.67
CA GLU A 36 60.56 -11.47 -74.38
C GLU A 36 59.27 -10.58 -74.36
N GLY A 37 59.26 -9.49 -73.52
CA GLY A 37 58.21 -8.52 -73.50
C GLY A 37 57.12 -8.84 -72.51
N TRP A 38 55.93 -8.14 -72.68
CA TRP A 38 54.79 -8.20 -71.73
C TRP A 38 54.18 -9.60 -71.63
N ARG A 39 54.29 -10.45 -72.62
CA ARG A 39 53.79 -11.84 -72.68
C ARG A 39 54.42 -12.72 -71.62
N ARG A 40 55.64 -12.49 -71.25
CA ARG A 40 56.37 -13.19 -70.23
C ARG A 40 55.67 -13.01 -68.87
N TYR A 41 55.35 -11.75 -68.52
CA TYR A 41 54.71 -11.43 -67.27
C TYR A 41 53.26 -11.92 -67.24
N ALA A 42 52.53 -11.89 -68.33
CA ALA A 42 51.13 -12.37 -68.42
C ALA A 42 51.07 -13.89 -68.22
N LEU A 43 51.89 -14.70 -68.84
CA LEU A 43 51.95 -16.17 -68.68
C LEU A 43 52.40 -16.55 -67.22
N ALA A 44 53.38 -15.85 -66.68
CA ALA A 44 53.87 -16.03 -65.34
C ALA A 44 52.78 -15.72 -64.30
N SER A 45 52.01 -14.65 -64.49
CA SER A 45 50.93 -14.28 -63.63
C SER A 45 49.80 -15.31 -63.65
N ILE A 46 49.38 -15.83 -64.78
CA ILE A 46 48.30 -16.86 -64.86
C ILE A 46 48.77 -18.14 -64.16
N LYS A 47 50.00 -18.57 -64.36
CA LYS A 47 50.59 -19.73 -63.70
C LYS A 47 50.67 -19.51 -62.22
N ALA A 48 51.19 -18.38 -61.78
CA ALA A 48 51.30 -18.01 -60.34
C ALA A 48 49.92 -18.01 -59.69
N LEU A 49 48.90 -17.44 -60.34
CA LEU A 49 47.51 -17.44 -59.89
C LEU A 49 46.91 -18.82 -59.71
N ALA A 50 47.12 -19.72 -60.69
CA ALA A 50 46.67 -21.10 -60.68
C ALA A 50 47.30 -21.89 -59.54
N VAL A 51 48.66 -21.78 -59.36
CA VAL A 51 49.38 -22.44 -58.26
C VAL A 51 48.96 -21.92 -56.90
N THR A 52 48.76 -20.60 -56.81
CA THR A 52 48.30 -19.99 -55.54
C THR A 52 46.89 -20.44 -55.18
N LEU A 53 45.98 -20.57 -56.18
CA LEU A 53 44.62 -21.10 -55.98
C LEU A 53 44.66 -22.55 -55.54
N LEU A 54 45.50 -23.40 -56.16
CA LEU A 54 45.65 -24.79 -55.75
C LEU A 54 46.23 -24.95 -54.33
N LEU A 55 47.19 -24.12 -53.96
CA LEU A 55 47.72 -24.05 -52.59
C LEU A 55 46.72 -23.53 -51.59
N ALA A 56 45.91 -22.55 -51.95
CA ALA A 56 44.80 -22.07 -51.15
C ALA A 56 43.77 -23.20 -50.88
N CYS A 57 43.52 -24.07 -51.88
CA CYS A 57 42.68 -25.26 -51.67
C CYS A 57 43.31 -26.31 -50.71
N LEU A 58 44.61 -26.45 -50.74
CA LEU A 58 45.35 -27.38 -49.85
C LEU A 58 45.32 -26.90 -48.39
N LEU A 59 45.13 -25.60 -48.14
CA LEU A 59 44.95 -25.05 -46.79
C LEU A 59 43.59 -25.37 -46.20
N ASN A 60 42.73 -26.06 -46.94
CA ASN A 60 41.41 -26.55 -46.51
C ASN A 60 40.52 -25.49 -45.86
N PRO A 61 40.18 -24.41 -46.57
CA PRO A 61 39.25 -23.42 -46.07
C PRO A 61 37.89 -24.06 -45.75
N THR A 62 37.43 -23.96 -44.52
CA THR A 62 36.14 -24.47 -44.08
C THR A 62 35.17 -23.37 -43.70
N LYS A 63 33.94 -23.58 -44.09
CA LYS A 63 32.80 -22.80 -43.63
C LYS A 63 32.14 -23.58 -42.53
N GLN A 64 32.04 -22.97 -41.33
CA GLN A 64 31.25 -23.51 -40.23
C GLN A 64 29.80 -23.13 -40.46
N VAL A 65 28.91 -24.08 -40.37
CA VAL A 65 27.46 -23.90 -40.36
C VAL A 65 26.98 -24.42 -39.02
N ILE A 66 26.44 -23.51 -38.22
CA ILE A 66 25.88 -23.83 -36.92
C ILE A 66 24.37 -23.98 -37.09
N GLU A 67 23.84 -25.15 -36.73
CA GLU A 67 22.41 -25.42 -36.78
C GLU A 67 21.94 -25.86 -35.37
N PRO A 68 20.73 -25.50 -34.93
CA PRO A 68 20.18 -26.04 -33.69
C PRO A 68 20.09 -27.55 -33.78
N LYS A 69 20.35 -28.24 -32.68
CA LYS A 69 20.21 -29.70 -32.62
C LYS A 69 18.71 -30.04 -32.59
N PRO A 70 18.15 -30.68 -33.62
CA PRO A 70 16.71 -30.90 -33.71
C PRO A 70 16.16 -31.61 -32.48
N GLY A 71 15.12 -31.08 -31.86
CA GLY A 71 14.37 -31.64 -30.74
C GLY A 71 15.06 -31.64 -29.36
N GLU A 72 16.30 -31.14 -29.25
CA GLU A 72 17.00 -31.07 -27.94
C GLU A 72 16.87 -29.68 -27.27
N ASN A 73 16.76 -28.60 -28.05
CA ASN A 73 16.52 -27.29 -27.48
C ASN A 73 15.03 -27.09 -27.22
N LEU A 74 14.68 -26.65 -25.99
CA LEU A 74 13.32 -26.27 -25.62
C LEU A 74 12.99 -24.87 -26.13
N LEU A 75 11.80 -24.68 -26.69
CA LEU A 75 11.22 -23.38 -26.97
C LEU A 75 9.91 -23.28 -26.19
N LEU A 76 9.79 -22.27 -25.33
CA LEU A 76 8.61 -22.06 -24.52
C LEU A 76 7.71 -21.03 -25.20
N VAL A 77 6.47 -21.42 -25.49
CA VAL A 77 5.45 -20.49 -26.04
C VAL A 77 4.44 -20.22 -24.93
N ALA A 78 4.53 -19.05 -24.38
CA ALA A 78 3.67 -18.57 -23.31
C ALA A 78 2.53 -17.74 -23.92
N VAL A 79 1.29 -18.17 -23.73
CA VAL A 79 0.11 -17.59 -24.35
C VAL A 79 -0.83 -17.03 -23.31
N ASP A 80 -1.20 -15.79 -23.46
CA ASP A 80 -2.17 -15.09 -22.63
C ASP A 80 -3.52 -15.81 -22.62
N GLN A 81 -4.12 -15.95 -21.42
CA GLN A 81 -5.40 -16.60 -21.20
C GLN A 81 -6.46 -15.62 -20.67
N SER A 82 -6.19 -14.33 -20.70
CA SER A 82 -7.03 -13.30 -20.09
C SER A 82 -8.34 -13.03 -20.85
N ARG A 83 -9.27 -12.39 -20.17
CA ARG A 83 -10.52 -11.90 -20.76
C ARG A 83 -10.31 -10.68 -21.64
N SER A 84 -9.25 -9.91 -21.47
CA SER A 84 -8.92 -8.75 -22.32
C SER A 84 -8.80 -9.12 -23.79
N LEU A 85 -8.49 -10.38 -24.10
CA LEU A 85 -8.47 -10.92 -25.47
C LEU A 85 -9.83 -10.88 -26.16
N ASP A 86 -10.95 -10.75 -25.44
CA ASP A 86 -12.29 -10.64 -25.99
C ASP A 86 -12.66 -9.20 -26.40
N LEU A 87 -11.82 -8.22 -26.09
CA LEU A 87 -12.01 -6.85 -26.54
C LEU A 87 -11.91 -6.76 -28.06
N ASN A 88 -12.81 -5.93 -28.64
CA ASN A 88 -12.82 -5.62 -30.07
C ASN A 88 -12.09 -4.31 -30.32
N ASP A 89 -11.10 -4.33 -31.20
CA ASP A 89 -10.50 -3.10 -31.70
C ASP A 89 -11.47 -2.45 -32.70
N GLU A 90 -11.75 -1.13 -32.61
CA GLU A 90 -12.74 -0.40 -33.40
C GLU A 90 -12.62 -0.59 -34.92
N GLN A 91 -11.44 -0.93 -35.43
CA GLN A 91 -11.16 -1.09 -36.86
C GLN A 91 -11.14 -2.54 -37.35
N LYS A 92 -11.21 -3.52 -36.44
CA LYS A 92 -11.21 -4.94 -36.77
C LYS A 92 -12.54 -5.58 -36.41
N SER A 93 -13.10 -6.30 -37.32
CA SER A 93 -14.36 -7.03 -37.12
C SER A 93 -14.21 -8.31 -36.30
N SER A 94 -13.03 -8.59 -35.76
CA SER A 94 -12.75 -9.82 -35.00
C SER A 94 -12.02 -9.53 -33.69
N PRO A 95 -12.38 -10.21 -32.58
CA PRO A 95 -11.69 -10.10 -31.30
C PRO A 95 -10.20 -10.40 -31.42
N ARG A 96 -9.36 -9.80 -30.54
CA ARG A 96 -7.92 -10.09 -30.45
C ARG A 96 -7.65 -11.58 -30.26
N ARG A 97 -8.49 -12.27 -29.50
CA ARG A 97 -8.48 -13.72 -29.30
C ARG A 97 -8.44 -14.49 -30.62
N GLN A 98 -9.29 -14.11 -31.59
CA GLN A 98 -9.34 -14.77 -32.90
C GLN A 98 -8.04 -14.58 -33.69
N ALA A 99 -7.40 -13.42 -33.57
CA ALA A 99 -6.10 -13.16 -34.20
C ALA A 99 -5.00 -14.06 -33.62
N ILE A 100 -4.94 -14.19 -32.29
CA ILE A 100 -4.00 -15.07 -31.60
C ILE A 100 -4.26 -16.53 -31.97
N GLN A 101 -5.51 -16.99 -31.94
CA GLN A 101 -5.85 -18.37 -32.33
C GLN A 101 -5.49 -18.66 -33.77
N SER A 102 -5.71 -17.71 -34.69
CA SER A 102 -5.32 -17.84 -36.08
C SER A 102 -3.80 -17.96 -36.24
N ALA A 103 -3.03 -17.20 -35.48
CA ALA A 103 -1.57 -17.26 -35.48
C ALA A 103 -1.02 -18.58 -34.90
N LEU A 104 -1.73 -19.21 -33.98
CA LEU A 104 -1.37 -20.48 -33.36
C LEU A 104 -1.97 -21.71 -34.06
N SER A 105 -2.79 -21.52 -35.11
CA SER A 105 -3.42 -22.63 -35.84
C SER A 105 -2.42 -23.56 -36.49
N GLY A 106 -2.79 -24.84 -36.68
CA GLY A 106 -1.91 -25.89 -37.22
C GLY A 106 -1.40 -25.68 -38.64
N ASP A 107 -2.02 -24.77 -39.41
CA ASP A 107 -1.66 -24.49 -40.80
C ASP A 107 -0.59 -23.39 -40.93
N GLN A 108 -0.12 -22.82 -39.82
CA GLN A 108 0.86 -21.72 -39.88
C GLN A 108 2.29 -22.22 -40.11
N ALA A 109 2.90 -21.78 -41.22
CA ALA A 109 4.22 -22.23 -41.63
C ALA A 109 5.33 -21.89 -40.60
N TRP A 110 5.26 -20.74 -39.93
CA TRP A 110 6.27 -20.32 -38.95
C TRP A 110 6.34 -21.25 -37.74
N LEU A 111 5.20 -21.74 -37.27
CA LEU A 111 5.10 -22.59 -36.11
C LEU A 111 5.58 -24.02 -36.45
N ASN A 112 5.21 -24.51 -37.61
CA ASN A 112 5.66 -25.82 -38.10
C ASN A 112 7.19 -25.86 -38.27
N GLN A 113 7.79 -24.75 -38.75
CA GLN A 113 9.26 -24.64 -38.83
C GLN A 113 9.93 -24.68 -37.44
N LEU A 114 9.32 -24.02 -36.45
CA LEU A 114 9.83 -24.06 -35.06
C LEU A 114 9.69 -25.47 -34.46
N GLU A 115 8.57 -26.14 -34.67
CA GLU A 115 8.35 -27.51 -34.21
C GLU A 115 9.28 -28.56 -34.86
N ASP A 116 9.73 -28.32 -36.09
CA ASP A 116 10.75 -29.14 -36.77
C ASP A 116 12.16 -28.97 -36.13
N GLY A 117 12.47 -27.77 -35.63
CA GLY A 117 13.81 -27.46 -35.11
C GLY A 117 13.92 -27.54 -33.57
N TYR A 118 12.84 -27.35 -32.86
CA TYR A 118 12.81 -27.22 -31.39
C TYR A 118 11.75 -28.12 -30.75
N ASN A 119 11.95 -28.44 -29.49
CA ASN A 119 10.91 -29.04 -28.67
C ASN A 119 10.02 -27.91 -28.10
N VAL A 120 8.87 -27.65 -28.73
CA VAL A 120 7.98 -26.56 -28.38
C VAL A 120 7.04 -27.00 -27.26
N GLN A 121 6.99 -26.22 -26.16
CA GLN A 121 6.05 -26.40 -25.07
C GLN A 121 5.20 -25.16 -24.87
N TYR A 122 3.88 -25.37 -24.70
CA TYR A 122 2.90 -24.28 -24.55
C TYR A 122 2.52 -24.09 -23.09
N PHE A 123 2.52 -22.83 -22.66
CA PHE A 123 2.11 -22.40 -21.31
C PHE A 123 1.02 -21.33 -21.41
N GLY A 124 0.03 -21.43 -20.54
CA GLY A 124 -0.97 -20.38 -20.36
C GLY A 124 -0.54 -19.43 -19.26
N LEU A 125 -0.52 -18.15 -19.59
CA LEU A 125 -0.33 -17.05 -18.65
C LEU A 125 -1.69 -16.46 -18.28
N GLY A 126 -2.00 -16.41 -16.99
CA GLY A 126 -3.29 -15.95 -16.49
C GLY A 126 -3.31 -15.95 -14.97
N GLU A 127 -4.39 -16.37 -14.33
CA GLU A 127 -4.45 -16.49 -12.86
C GLU A 127 -3.38 -17.45 -12.32
N GLN A 128 -3.05 -18.46 -13.10
CA GLN A 128 -2.02 -19.47 -12.78
C GLN A 128 -1.19 -19.79 -14.02
N LEU A 129 0.13 -19.90 -13.83
CA LEU A 129 1.02 -20.43 -14.85
C LEU A 129 0.84 -21.95 -14.97
N LYS A 130 0.28 -22.41 -16.08
CA LYS A 130 0.00 -23.85 -16.33
C LYS A 130 0.40 -24.25 -17.75
N MET A 131 0.83 -25.51 -17.90
CA MET A 131 1.05 -26.09 -19.20
C MET A 131 -0.30 -26.30 -19.90
N VAL A 132 -0.40 -25.93 -21.15
CA VAL A 132 -1.63 -26.04 -21.96
C VAL A 132 -1.32 -26.74 -23.29
N ASP A 133 -2.34 -27.37 -23.86
CA ASP A 133 -2.24 -27.90 -25.21
C ASP A 133 -2.31 -26.72 -26.21
N ARG A 134 -1.62 -26.86 -27.34
CA ARG A 134 -1.63 -25.86 -28.43
C ARG A 134 -3.05 -25.39 -28.81
N GLU A 135 -3.98 -26.32 -28.93
CA GLU A 135 -5.36 -26.05 -29.33
C GLU A 135 -6.15 -25.23 -28.25
N LYS A 136 -5.73 -25.31 -27.00
CA LYS A 136 -6.37 -24.60 -25.87
C LYS A 136 -5.66 -23.28 -25.55
N ALA A 137 -4.52 -23.03 -26.17
CA ALA A 137 -3.77 -21.80 -25.96
C ALA A 137 -4.54 -20.59 -26.47
N GLY A 138 -4.68 -19.55 -25.62
CA GLY A 138 -5.49 -18.37 -25.91
C GLY A 138 -7.00 -18.54 -25.82
N GLN A 139 -7.51 -19.65 -25.25
CA GLN A 139 -8.94 -19.87 -25.02
C GLN A 139 -9.38 -19.62 -23.57
N GLY A 140 -8.45 -19.27 -22.67
CA GLY A 140 -8.76 -18.97 -21.29
C GLY A 140 -9.67 -17.75 -21.12
N THR A 141 -10.28 -17.64 -19.94
CA THR A 141 -11.13 -16.52 -19.54
C THR A 141 -10.71 -16.03 -18.17
N ASP A 142 -9.40 -16.06 -17.93
CA ASP A 142 -8.82 -15.68 -16.65
C ASP A 142 -9.05 -14.19 -16.40
N THR A 143 -9.30 -13.83 -15.15
CA THR A 143 -9.67 -12.46 -14.74
C THR A 143 -8.47 -11.60 -14.39
N ARG A 144 -7.26 -12.17 -14.42
CA ARG A 144 -5.98 -11.49 -14.22
C ARG A 144 -4.91 -12.06 -15.13
N SER A 145 -4.01 -11.18 -15.56
CA SER A 145 -2.88 -11.52 -16.43
C SER A 145 -1.58 -10.85 -15.93
N PRO A 146 -0.94 -11.37 -14.86
CA PRO A 146 0.35 -10.87 -14.40
C PRO A 146 1.48 -11.38 -15.32
N LEU A 147 1.49 -10.88 -16.56
CA LEU A 147 2.28 -11.41 -17.66
C LEU A 147 3.79 -11.29 -17.44
N PHE A 148 4.26 -10.15 -16.91
CA PHE A 148 5.68 -9.93 -16.65
C PHE A 148 6.20 -10.87 -15.56
N THR A 149 5.49 -10.94 -14.44
CA THR A 149 5.85 -11.82 -13.31
C THR A 149 5.85 -13.28 -13.71
N GLN A 150 4.81 -13.74 -14.43
CA GLN A 150 4.72 -15.16 -14.83
C GLN A 150 5.73 -15.53 -15.91
N THR A 151 6.09 -14.61 -16.79
CA THR A 151 7.16 -14.85 -17.78
C THR A 151 8.50 -15.09 -17.07
N LEU A 152 8.82 -14.27 -16.04
CA LEU A 152 10.04 -14.48 -15.24
C LEU A 152 9.98 -15.76 -14.39
N GLN A 153 8.82 -16.10 -13.82
CA GLN A 153 8.63 -17.38 -13.12
C GLN A 153 8.82 -18.57 -14.07
N LEU A 154 8.34 -18.46 -15.31
CA LEU A 154 8.57 -19.48 -16.33
C LEU A 154 10.05 -19.60 -16.66
N ALA A 155 10.76 -18.49 -16.82
CA ALA A 155 12.21 -18.49 -17.06
C ALA A 155 12.98 -19.14 -15.90
N GLU A 156 12.67 -18.77 -14.66
CA GLU A 156 13.30 -19.32 -13.45
C GLU A 156 13.03 -20.84 -13.31
N ARG A 157 11.81 -21.29 -13.65
CA ARG A 157 11.44 -22.72 -13.60
C ARG A 157 12.26 -23.58 -14.56
N PHE A 158 12.71 -23.00 -15.67
CA PHE A 158 13.45 -23.71 -16.72
C PHE A 158 14.92 -23.31 -16.85
N LYS A 159 15.46 -22.54 -15.91
CA LYS A 159 16.86 -22.04 -15.96
C LYS A 159 17.93 -23.12 -16.09
N ASP A 160 17.67 -24.30 -15.53
CA ASP A 160 18.61 -25.43 -15.57
C ASP A 160 18.42 -26.34 -16.79
N ARG A 161 17.59 -25.93 -17.78
CA ARG A 161 17.32 -26.68 -19.00
C ARG A 161 17.84 -25.93 -20.23
N SER A 162 18.02 -26.66 -21.30
CA SER A 162 18.46 -26.14 -22.60
C SER A 162 17.31 -25.40 -23.31
N VAL A 163 17.00 -24.17 -22.86
CA VAL A 163 15.93 -23.33 -23.41
C VAL A 163 16.50 -22.35 -24.45
N ALA A 164 15.94 -22.35 -25.66
CA ALA A 164 16.32 -21.45 -26.74
C ALA A 164 15.72 -20.04 -26.57
N GLY A 165 14.54 -19.94 -25.95
CA GLY A 165 13.86 -18.67 -25.69
C GLY A 165 12.42 -18.88 -25.23
N ILE A 166 11.80 -17.79 -24.79
CA ILE A 166 10.39 -17.71 -24.42
C ILE A 166 9.68 -16.77 -25.39
N VAL A 167 8.69 -17.25 -26.14
CA VAL A 167 7.82 -16.44 -26.99
C VAL A 167 6.55 -16.14 -26.21
N VAL A 168 6.29 -14.86 -25.91
CA VAL A 168 5.10 -14.43 -25.18
C VAL A 168 4.07 -13.90 -26.18
N VAL A 169 2.93 -14.56 -26.29
CA VAL A 169 1.84 -14.20 -27.19
C VAL A 169 0.70 -13.58 -26.38
N THR A 170 0.43 -12.29 -26.57
CA THR A 170 -0.53 -11.53 -25.77
C THR A 170 -1.15 -10.40 -26.60
N ASP A 171 -2.19 -9.74 -26.10
CA ASP A 171 -2.67 -8.46 -26.60
C ASP A 171 -1.88 -7.27 -26.04
N GLY A 172 -1.01 -7.53 -25.06
CA GLY A 172 -0.11 -6.56 -24.43
C GLY A 172 -0.64 -5.88 -23.18
N LEU A 173 -1.89 -6.18 -22.76
CA LEU A 173 -2.45 -5.70 -21.51
C LEU A 173 -2.01 -6.62 -20.37
N ALA A 174 -1.40 -6.07 -19.33
CA ALA A 174 -0.90 -6.83 -18.20
C ALA A 174 -1.35 -6.21 -16.89
N THR A 175 -1.82 -7.02 -15.94
CA THR A 175 -2.29 -6.56 -14.63
C THR A 175 -1.14 -6.24 -13.65
N ASP A 176 0.09 -6.53 -14.01
CA ASP A 176 1.32 -6.24 -13.27
C ASP A 176 2.24 -5.24 -13.99
N SER A 177 1.66 -4.34 -14.77
CA SER A 177 2.37 -3.32 -15.56
C SER A 177 3.25 -2.43 -14.68
N GLU A 178 2.78 -2.02 -13.50
CA GLU A 178 3.56 -1.21 -12.54
C GLU A 178 4.77 -1.97 -11.97
N ALA A 179 4.67 -3.29 -11.84
CA ALA A 179 5.77 -4.11 -11.37
C ALA A 179 6.91 -4.23 -12.39
N SER A 180 6.64 -3.96 -13.68
CA SER A 180 7.64 -4.08 -14.75
C SER A 180 8.89 -3.24 -14.49
N ASP A 181 8.75 -2.05 -13.90
CA ASP A 181 9.86 -1.15 -13.60
C ASP A 181 10.80 -1.71 -12.51
N THR A 182 10.25 -2.45 -11.56
CA THR A 182 11.02 -3.14 -10.52
C THR A 182 11.57 -4.49 -11.00
N LEU A 183 10.84 -5.17 -11.89
CA LEU A 183 11.22 -6.45 -12.47
C LEU A 183 12.33 -6.33 -13.53
N ASN A 184 12.48 -5.18 -14.15
CA ASN A 184 13.59 -4.88 -15.07
C ASN A 184 14.99 -5.03 -14.43
N SER A 185 15.05 -5.05 -13.09
CA SER A 185 16.28 -5.37 -12.34
C SER A 185 16.56 -6.88 -12.21
N SER A 186 15.58 -7.72 -12.51
CA SER A 186 15.67 -9.18 -12.45
C SER A 186 15.75 -9.73 -13.87
N SER A 187 16.94 -9.73 -14.46
CA SER A 187 17.15 -10.29 -15.80
C SER A 187 17.16 -11.80 -15.79
N SER A 188 16.56 -12.42 -16.79
CA SER A 188 16.65 -13.85 -17.08
C SER A 188 17.77 -14.12 -18.08
N ASP A 189 18.48 -15.24 -17.90
CA ASP A 189 19.45 -15.72 -18.89
C ASP A 189 18.78 -16.31 -20.16
N ILE A 190 17.45 -16.45 -20.15
CA ILE A 190 16.65 -16.98 -21.25
C ILE A 190 16.03 -15.80 -22.02
N PRO A 191 16.29 -15.67 -23.33
CA PRO A 191 15.77 -14.55 -24.12
C PRO A 191 14.24 -14.59 -24.24
N VAL A 192 13.60 -13.39 -24.11
CA VAL A 192 12.15 -13.25 -24.14
C VAL A 192 11.72 -12.46 -25.39
N PHE A 193 10.81 -13.04 -26.17
CA PHE A 193 10.29 -12.49 -27.43
C PHE A 193 8.78 -12.22 -27.32
N PRO A 194 8.36 -11.03 -26.88
CA PRO A 194 6.95 -10.66 -26.88
C PRO A 194 6.40 -10.50 -28.31
N VAL A 195 5.20 -11.03 -28.52
CA VAL A 195 4.40 -10.86 -29.75
C VAL A 195 3.06 -10.28 -29.35
N ILE A 196 2.80 -9.03 -29.72
CA ILE A 196 1.64 -8.28 -29.28
C ILE A 196 0.62 -8.16 -30.39
N PHE A 197 -0.60 -8.66 -30.16
CA PHE A 197 -1.71 -8.66 -31.09
C PHE A 197 -2.68 -7.47 -30.92
N GLY A 198 -2.48 -6.61 -29.93
CA GLY A 198 -3.27 -5.40 -29.69
C GLY A 198 -3.00 -4.31 -30.76
N ASP A 199 -4.03 -3.51 -31.08
CA ASP A 199 -3.87 -2.37 -31.97
C ASP A 199 -3.45 -1.11 -31.21
N HIS A 200 -2.89 -0.13 -31.93
CA HIS A 200 -2.47 1.16 -31.39
C HIS A 200 -3.63 2.11 -31.07
N HIS A 201 -4.83 1.81 -31.54
CA HIS A 201 -6.00 2.64 -31.29
C HIS A 201 -6.63 2.20 -29.99
N SER A 202 -6.47 3.02 -28.99
CA SER A 202 -7.12 2.80 -27.70
C SER A 202 -8.61 3.10 -27.86
N PRO A 203 -9.52 2.18 -27.50
CA PRO A 203 -10.94 2.43 -27.56
C PRO A 203 -11.34 3.55 -26.59
N LEU A 204 -12.50 4.20 -26.86
CA LEU A 204 -13.06 5.15 -25.89
C LEU A 204 -13.36 4.41 -24.60
N ASP A 205 -12.86 4.91 -23.49
CA ASP A 205 -13.03 4.22 -22.21
C ASP A 205 -12.94 5.17 -21.03
N LEU A 206 -13.66 4.86 -19.97
CA LEU A 206 -13.65 5.50 -18.68
C LEU A 206 -13.37 4.46 -17.60
N SER A 207 -12.36 4.65 -16.78
CA SER A 207 -12.00 3.69 -15.72
C SER A 207 -11.75 4.36 -14.38
N LEU A 208 -12.06 3.66 -13.29
CA LEU A 208 -11.63 3.99 -11.94
C LEU A 208 -10.28 3.33 -11.68
N GLU A 209 -9.20 4.12 -11.69
CA GLU A 209 -7.85 3.62 -11.40
C GLU A 209 -7.72 3.22 -9.93
N GLU A 210 -8.14 4.11 -9.04
CA GLU A 210 -7.97 3.94 -7.62
C GLU A 210 -9.07 4.65 -6.84
N VAL A 211 -9.58 3.98 -5.81
CA VAL A 211 -10.49 4.57 -4.83
C VAL A 211 -9.88 4.43 -3.45
N ARG A 212 -9.68 5.54 -2.79
CA ARG A 212 -9.13 5.61 -1.43
C ARG A 212 -10.13 6.23 -0.48
N ALA A 213 -10.23 5.69 0.72
CA ALA A 213 -10.96 6.32 1.81
C ALA A 213 -9.99 6.75 2.91
N ASN A 214 -10.18 7.96 3.40
CA ASN A 214 -9.48 8.46 4.57
C ASN A 214 -10.47 8.53 5.73
N PRO A 215 -10.61 7.45 6.53
CA PRO A 215 -11.45 7.49 7.71
C PRO A 215 -10.85 8.44 8.73
N THR A 216 -11.68 9.28 9.33
CA THR A 216 -11.28 10.14 10.43
C THR A 216 -12.03 9.72 11.68
N ASN A 217 -11.36 9.75 12.83
CA ASN A 217 -11.95 9.41 14.13
C ASN A 217 -12.70 10.60 14.75
N PHE A 218 -12.85 11.72 14.04
CA PHE A 218 -13.49 12.93 14.57
C PHE A 218 -14.94 13.03 14.11
N GLU A 219 -15.82 13.34 15.05
CA GLU A 219 -17.29 13.34 14.90
C GLU A 219 -17.82 14.25 13.79
N THR A 220 -17.16 15.37 13.57
CA THR A 220 -17.58 16.40 12.60
C THR A 220 -16.94 16.28 11.23
N THR A 221 -15.98 15.36 11.07
CA THR A 221 -15.28 15.23 9.80
C THR A 221 -15.93 14.13 8.97
N PRO A 222 -16.46 14.44 7.78
CA PRO A 222 -17.03 13.43 6.89
C PRO A 222 -15.96 12.43 6.45
N LEU A 223 -16.38 11.21 6.11
CA LEU A 223 -15.52 10.27 5.42
C LEU A 223 -15.20 10.83 4.04
N LEU A 224 -13.93 11.06 3.76
CA LEU A 224 -13.49 11.48 2.45
C LEU A 224 -13.13 10.26 1.61
N VAL A 225 -13.86 10.07 0.51
CA VAL A 225 -13.57 9.06 -0.49
C VAL A 225 -13.05 9.72 -1.74
N THR A 226 -11.79 9.51 -2.05
CA THR A 226 -11.13 10.05 -3.23
C THR A 226 -11.09 8.99 -4.31
N ALA A 227 -11.64 9.32 -5.49
CA ALA A 227 -11.66 8.47 -6.67
C ALA A 227 -10.78 9.09 -7.75
N LYS A 228 -9.78 8.34 -8.21
CA LYS A 228 -8.95 8.68 -9.35
C LYS A 228 -9.55 8.04 -10.60
N ILE A 229 -9.91 8.87 -11.57
CA ILE A 229 -10.55 8.48 -12.81
C ILE A 229 -9.54 8.61 -13.94
N SER A 230 -9.42 7.58 -14.75
CA SER A 230 -8.69 7.59 -16.02
C SER A 230 -9.66 7.56 -17.19
N HIS A 231 -9.29 8.10 -18.32
CA HIS A 231 -10.09 8.03 -19.54
C HIS A 231 -9.25 8.04 -20.81
N VAL A 232 -9.80 7.43 -21.83
CA VAL A 232 -9.24 7.42 -23.19
C VAL A 232 -10.23 8.07 -24.14
N GLY A 233 -9.82 9.15 -24.81
CA GLY A 233 -10.63 9.82 -25.82
C GLY A 233 -11.87 10.59 -25.35
N LEU A 234 -12.11 10.73 -24.01
CA LEU A 234 -13.30 11.32 -23.43
C LEU A 234 -13.08 12.73 -22.86
N GLY A 235 -11.95 13.36 -23.16
CA GLY A 235 -11.64 14.71 -22.67
C GLY A 235 -12.73 15.73 -23.01
N GLY A 236 -13.11 16.58 -22.03
CA GLY A 236 -14.17 17.60 -22.16
C GLY A 236 -15.59 17.09 -21.89
N ARG A 237 -15.81 15.78 -21.68
CA ARG A 237 -17.11 15.23 -21.26
C ARG A 237 -17.31 15.36 -19.76
N THR A 238 -18.56 15.42 -19.32
CA THR A 238 -18.92 15.41 -17.89
C THR A 238 -19.13 13.97 -17.42
N VAL A 239 -18.50 13.66 -16.30
CA VAL A 239 -18.62 12.37 -15.59
C VAL A 239 -19.33 12.61 -14.28
N VAL A 240 -20.23 11.70 -13.92
CA VAL A 240 -20.87 11.62 -12.63
C VAL A 240 -20.22 10.47 -11.86
N VAL A 241 -19.69 10.79 -10.69
CA VAL A 241 -19.14 9.81 -9.74
C VAL A 241 -20.08 9.70 -8.57
N ALA A 242 -20.54 8.51 -8.27
CA ALA A 242 -21.46 8.24 -7.18
C ALA A 242 -20.89 7.21 -6.22
N LEU A 243 -21.18 7.40 -4.94
CA LEU A 243 -20.95 6.42 -3.88
C LEU A 243 -22.26 5.79 -3.47
N LEU A 244 -22.29 4.46 -3.50
CA LEU A 244 -23.45 3.65 -3.10
C LEU A 244 -23.12 2.87 -1.83
N ASP A 245 -24.13 2.63 -1.02
CA ASP A 245 -24.03 1.76 0.15
C ASP A 245 -24.10 0.25 -0.24
N GLN A 246 -24.08 -0.62 0.76
CA GLN A 246 -24.23 -2.07 0.57
C GLN A 246 -25.58 -2.51 -0.04
N ASN A 247 -26.60 -1.64 0.02
CA ASN A 247 -27.95 -1.89 -0.55
C ASN A 247 -28.12 -1.25 -1.94
N GLU A 248 -27.01 -0.77 -2.52
CA GLU A 248 -26.99 -0.04 -3.80
C GLU A 248 -27.76 1.30 -3.76
N THR A 249 -27.96 1.87 -2.56
CA THR A 249 -28.55 3.20 -2.41
C THR A 249 -27.47 4.26 -2.59
N GLU A 250 -27.75 5.26 -3.42
CA GLU A 250 -26.85 6.38 -3.64
C GLU A 250 -26.79 7.26 -2.38
N LEU A 251 -25.58 7.44 -1.84
CA LEU A 251 -25.33 8.27 -0.68
C LEU A 251 -24.92 9.69 -1.08
N VAL A 252 -24.00 9.79 -2.03
CA VAL A 252 -23.42 11.04 -2.51
C VAL A 252 -23.04 10.89 -3.98
N GLN A 253 -23.23 11.97 -4.76
CA GLN A 253 -22.74 12.04 -6.12
C GLN A 253 -22.05 13.40 -6.37
N GLN A 254 -21.03 13.37 -7.24
CA GLN A 254 -20.35 14.57 -7.70
C GLN A 254 -20.14 14.54 -9.21
N ARG A 255 -20.28 15.71 -9.84
CA ARG A 255 -20.03 15.89 -11.26
C ARG A 255 -18.70 16.57 -11.48
N THR A 256 -17.95 16.04 -12.44
CA THR A 256 -16.67 16.65 -12.86
C THR A 256 -16.54 16.59 -14.37
N THR A 257 -15.84 17.55 -14.95
CA THR A 257 -15.50 17.53 -16.38
C THR A 257 -14.12 16.94 -16.54
N LEU A 258 -14.02 15.93 -17.41
CA LEU A 258 -12.74 15.26 -17.68
C LEU A 258 -11.76 16.25 -18.33
N PRO A 259 -10.55 16.37 -17.79
CA PRO A 259 -9.51 17.21 -18.37
C PRO A 259 -9.07 16.68 -19.73
N ALA A 260 -8.34 17.49 -20.50
CA ALA A 260 -7.71 17.02 -21.74
C ALA A 260 -6.60 15.95 -21.48
N LYS A 261 -6.08 15.92 -20.24
CA LYS A 261 -5.18 14.86 -19.76
C LYS A 261 -5.99 13.63 -19.34
N THR A 262 -5.34 12.49 -19.30
CA THR A 262 -5.96 11.18 -19.11
C THR A 262 -6.54 10.92 -17.70
N THR A 263 -6.25 11.73 -16.69
CA THR A 263 -6.68 11.48 -15.29
C THR A 263 -7.36 12.67 -14.66
N ALA A 264 -8.40 12.40 -13.85
CA ALA A 264 -9.09 13.35 -12.98
C ALA A 264 -9.23 12.76 -11.57
N GLU A 265 -9.27 13.62 -10.56
CA GLU A 265 -9.49 13.23 -9.17
C GLU A 265 -10.77 13.86 -8.65
N VAL A 266 -11.60 13.06 -7.99
CA VAL A 266 -12.88 13.48 -7.42
C VAL A 266 -12.94 13.05 -5.97
N THR A 267 -13.29 13.97 -5.07
CA THR A 267 -13.46 13.67 -3.65
C THR A 267 -14.94 13.72 -3.29
N LEU A 268 -15.45 12.63 -2.73
CA LEU A 268 -16.82 12.48 -2.25
C LEU A 268 -16.81 12.58 -0.73
N GLU A 269 -17.67 13.43 -0.19
CA GLU A 269 -17.83 13.62 1.25
C GLU A 269 -19.06 12.84 1.73
N VAL A 270 -18.85 11.81 2.56
CA VAL A 270 -19.91 10.97 3.11
C VAL A 270 -20.28 11.47 4.49
N PRO A 271 -21.47 12.04 4.68
CA PRO A 271 -21.93 12.42 6.01
C PRO A 271 -22.32 11.18 6.82
N ASN A 272 -22.24 11.29 8.15
CA ASN A 272 -22.72 10.25 9.09
C ASN A 272 -22.11 8.86 8.89
N PHE A 273 -20.81 8.80 8.80
CA PHE A 273 -20.06 7.54 8.76
C PHE A 273 -20.24 6.78 10.08
N ALA A 274 -21.00 5.67 10.05
CA ALA A 274 -21.32 4.85 11.22
C ALA A 274 -21.04 3.36 10.94
N GLY A 275 -20.64 2.60 11.97
CA GLY A 275 -20.36 1.16 11.90
C GLY A 275 -18.87 0.82 11.93
N LEU A 276 -18.55 -0.41 12.38
CA LEU A 276 -17.16 -0.91 12.50
C LEU A 276 -16.52 -1.22 11.15
N LEU A 277 -17.33 -1.71 10.20
CA LEU A 277 -16.89 -2.06 8.86
C LEU A 277 -17.96 -1.67 7.86
N ASN A 278 -17.64 -0.70 7.02
CA ASN A 278 -18.60 -0.19 6.04
C ASN A 278 -18.21 -0.62 4.63
N ARG A 279 -19.23 -1.03 3.85
CA ARG A 279 -19.09 -1.52 2.49
C ARG A 279 -19.70 -0.51 1.53
N TYR A 280 -18.91 -0.04 0.60
CA TYR A 280 -19.30 0.94 -0.40
C TYR A 280 -18.98 0.44 -1.80
N ARG A 281 -19.67 1.02 -2.79
CA ARG A 281 -19.30 0.91 -4.20
C ARG A 281 -19.23 2.32 -4.79
N VAL A 282 -18.11 2.63 -5.44
CA VAL A 282 -17.96 3.85 -6.23
C VAL A 282 -18.20 3.50 -7.68
N ILE A 283 -19.00 4.32 -8.38
CA ILE A 283 -19.31 4.15 -9.80
C ILE A 283 -19.06 5.46 -10.51
N ALA A 284 -18.38 5.39 -11.67
CA ALA A 284 -18.20 6.51 -12.58
C ALA A 284 -18.96 6.27 -13.89
N ARG A 285 -19.67 7.29 -14.40
CA ARG A 285 -20.45 7.22 -15.63
C ARG A 285 -20.45 8.54 -16.37
N LEU A 286 -20.48 8.48 -17.69
CA LEU A 286 -20.70 9.66 -18.51
C LEU A 286 -22.12 10.19 -18.30
N GLU A 287 -22.28 11.50 -18.10
CA GLU A 287 -23.56 12.15 -17.82
C GLU A 287 -24.56 11.94 -18.96
N ASP A 288 -24.11 11.93 -20.21
CA ASP A 288 -24.92 11.71 -21.41
C ASP A 288 -25.42 10.27 -21.56
N GLU A 289 -24.91 9.33 -20.78
CA GLU A 289 -25.30 7.92 -20.80
C GLU A 289 -26.22 7.53 -19.61
N ILE A 290 -26.47 8.45 -18.68
CA ILE A 290 -27.36 8.20 -17.54
C ILE A 290 -28.81 8.31 -17.97
N ALA A 291 -29.47 7.19 -18.17
CA ALA A 291 -30.89 7.15 -18.52
C ALA A 291 -31.78 7.25 -17.27
N GLY A 292 -32.65 8.27 -17.22
CA GLY A 292 -33.66 8.39 -16.15
C GLY A 292 -33.15 8.85 -14.79
N GLY A 293 -31.91 9.27 -14.67
CA GLY A 293 -31.34 9.79 -13.42
C GLY A 293 -30.78 8.74 -12.47
N GLU A 294 -30.89 7.45 -12.81
CA GLU A 294 -30.28 6.34 -12.04
C GLU A 294 -28.97 5.90 -12.67
N ILE A 295 -27.93 5.78 -11.85
CA ILE A 295 -26.62 5.29 -12.24
C ILE A 295 -26.63 3.76 -12.14
N THR A 296 -26.68 3.07 -13.30
CA THR A 296 -26.66 1.61 -13.35
C THR A 296 -25.43 1.08 -14.06
N THR A 297 -25.01 -0.13 -13.74
CA THR A 297 -23.86 -0.81 -14.36
C THR A 297 -24.19 -1.49 -15.69
N GLN A 298 -25.44 -1.42 -16.17
CA GLN A 298 -25.94 -2.23 -17.30
C GLN A 298 -26.50 -1.41 -18.48
N SER A 299 -26.31 -0.11 -18.51
CA SER A 299 -26.78 0.71 -19.65
C SER A 299 -25.90 0.50 -20.88
N PRO A 300 -26.47 0.52 -22.09
CA PRO A 300 -25.67 0.48 -23.33
C PRO A 300 -24.76 1.71 -23.39
N THR A 301 -23.50 1.46 -23.70
CA THR A 301 -22.45 2.50 -23.72
C THR A 301 -21.64 2.41 -25.00
N LYS A 302 -20.98 3.51 -25.33
CA LYS A 302 -19.95 3.57 -26.36
C LYS A 302 -18.56 3.22 -25.86
N GLU A 303 -18.43 2.99 -24.55
CA GLU A 303 -17.20 2.61 -23.91
C GLU A 303 -16.83 1.15 -24.24
N ALA A 304 -15.55 0.85 -24.17
CA ALA A 304 -15.02 -0.49 -24.43
C ALA A 304 -15.55 -1.51 -23.43
N THR A 305 -15.68 -1.10 -22.16
CA THR A 305 -16.19 -1.92 -21.09
C THR A 305 -16.81 -1.05 -19.99
N LEU A 306 -17.69 -1.64 -19.17
CA LEU A 306 -18.22 -1.03 -17.95
C LEU A 306 -17.66 -1.71 -16.69
N LEU A 307 -16.85 -2.74 -16.85
CA LEU A 307 -16.34 -3.54 -15.75
C LEU A 307 -15.32 -2.79 -14.90
N ASN A 308 -14.65 -1.80 -15.49
CA ASN A 308 -13.66 -0.93 -14.84
C ASN A 308 -14.24 0.41 -14.34
N ASN A 309 -15.55 0.67 -14.59
CA ASN A 309 -16.22 1.90 -14.18
C ASN A 309 -16.70 1.88 -12.73
N HIS A 310 -16.48 0.80 -12.00
CA HIS A 310 -16.87 0.68 -10.61
C HIS A 310 -15.76 0.02 -9.78
N GLN A 311 -15.70 0.38 -8.53
CA GLN A 311 -14.81 -0.24 -7.56
C GLN A 311 -15.49 -0.35 -6.20
N ARG A 312 -15.38 -1.53 -5.57
CA ARG A 312 -15.84 -1.74 -4.21
C ARG A 312 -14.82 -1.24 -3.22
N LEU A 313 -15.30 -0.66 -2.16
CA LEU A 313 -14.48 -0.10 -1.09
C LEU A 313 -14.96 -0.61 0.25
N MET A 314 -14.05 -1.04 1.09
CA MET A 314 -14.32 -1.46 2.45
C MET A 314 -13.56 -0.54 3.40
N VAL A 315 -14.29 0.12 4.30
CA VAL A 315 -13.73 1.11 5.20
C VAL A 315 -13.88 0.59 6.63
N PRO A 316 -12.79 0.11 7.24
CA PRO A 316 -12.78 -0.21 8.66
C PRO A 316 -12.76 1.07 9.47
N ARG A 317 -13.45 1.06 10.61
CA ARG A 317 -13.39 2.10 11.61
C ARG A 317 -12.94 1.49 12.93
N GLU A 318 -11.97 2.09 13.55
CA GLU A 318 -11.62 1.75 14.92
C GLU A 318 -12.74 2.26 15.83
N GLY A 319 -13.52 1.33 16.36
CA GLY A 319 -14.67 1.63 17.19
C GLY A 319 -14.36 1.58 18.68
N GLY A 320 -15.17 2.37 19.46
CA GLY A 320 -15.24 2.26 20.89
C GLY A 320 -16.10 1.07 21.35
N PRO A 321 -16.56 1.07 22.62
CA PRO A 321 -16.46 2.23 23.54
C PRO A 321 -15.07 2.39 24.16
N PHE A 322 -14.49 3.59 23.99
CA PHE A 322 -13.25 3.95 24.68
C PHE A 322 -13.53 4.34 26.11
N ARG A 323 -12.93 3.66 27.07
CA ARG A 323 -13.11 3.91 28.50
C ARG A 323 -12.08 4.91 29.00
N ILE A 324 -12.54 6.05 29.52
CA ILE A 324 -11.67 7.12 30.00
C ILE A 324 -11.84 7.23 31.53
N LEU A 325 -10.74 7.04 32.25
CA LEU A 325 -10.70 7.17 33.69
C LEU A 325 -10.49 8.65 34.06
N TYR A 326 -11.50 9.24 34.69
CA TYR A 326 -11.43 10.61 35.22
C TYR A 326 -11.20 10.58 36.72
N VAL A 327 -10.09 11.14 37.18
CA VAL A 327 -9.72 11.19 38.59
C VAL A 327 -9.78 12.64 39.06
N ALA A 328 -10.69 12.92 40.04
CA ALA A 328 -10.83 14.26 40.59
C ALA A 328 -10.45 14.28 42.05
N GLY A 329 -9.63 15.27 42.43
CA GLY A 329 -9.25 15.50 43.85
C GLY A 329 -10.36 16.08 44.69
N ARG A 330 -11.42 16.57 44.05
CA ARG A 330 -12.65 17.07 44.73
C ARG A 330 -13.82 17.09 43.73
N PRO A 331 -15.08 17.06 44.21
CA PRO A 331 -16.24 17.26 43.37
C PRO A 331 -16.22 18.65 42.74
N ASN A 332 -16.39 18.75 41.46
CA ASN A 332 -16.36 20.00 40.69
C ASN A 332 -17.33 20.02 39.53
N TRP A 333 -17.48 21.18 38.90
CA TRP A 333 -18.34 21.39 37.74
C TRP A 333 -17.74 20.83 36.46
N GLU A 334 -16.39 20.69 36.38
CA GLU A 334 -15.70 20.15 35.19
C GLU A 334 -16.18 18.75 34.88
N PHE A 335 -16.11 17.85 35.87
CA PHE A 335 -16.57 16.47 35.72
C PHE A 335 -18.04 16.38 35.26
N LYS A 336 -18.92 17.21 35.87
CA LYS A 336 -20.34 17.19 35.55
C LYS A 336 -20.59 17.53 34.07
N PHE A 337 -19.97 18.59 33.55
CA PHE A 337 -20.22 19.07 32.21
C PHE A 337 -19.45 18.25 31.17
N LEU A 338 -18.21 17.83 31.46
CA LEU A 338 -17.46 16.91 30.63
C LEU A 338 -18.21 15.59 30.43
N ARG A 339 -18.65 14.98 31.52
CA ARG A 339 -19.44 13.75 31.48
C ARG A 339 -20.69 13.90 30.60
N ARG A 340 -21.39 15.03 30.72
CA ARG A 340 -22.57 15.30 29.93
C ARG A 340 -22.22 15.47 28.44
N ALA A 341 -21.12 16.15 28.13
CA ALA A 341 -20.64 16.28 26.76
C ALA A 341 -20.22 14.93 26.17
N ALA A 342 -19.54 14.08 26.94
CA ALA A 342 -19.13 12.74 26.52
C ALA A 342 -20.33 11.80 26.29
N GLN A 343 -21.43 11.95 27.04
CA GLN A 343 -22.65 11.12 26.84
C GLN A 343 -23.33 11.32 25.50
N GLU A 344 -23.04 12.40 24.78
CA GLU A 344 -23.52 12.62 23.41
C GLU A 344 -22.74 11.82 22.37
N ASP A 345 -21.58 11.26 22.78
CA ASP A 345 -20.73 10.40 21.93
C ASP A 345 -20.82 8.94 22.39
N PRO A 346 -21.48 8.06 21.64
CA PRO A 346 -21.69 6.66 22.04
C PRO A 346 -20.38 5.85 22.12
N GLU A 347 -19.30 6.33 21.52
CA GLU A 347 -18.00 5.64 21.54
C GLU A 347 -17.13 6.01 22.74
N ILE A 348 -17.55 6.98 23.58
CA ILE A 348 -16.79 7.43 24.74
C ILE A 348 -17.55 7.12 26.04
N ASN A 349 -16.92 6.34 26.90
CA ASN A 349 -17.42 6.05 28.24
C ASN A 349 -16.49 6.64 29.29
N VAL A 350 -17.00 7.60 30.09
CA VAL A 350 -16.22 8.26 31.14
C VAL A 350 -16.54 7.61 32.51
N VAL A 351 -15.52 7.00 33.08
CA VAL A 351 -15.56 6.41 34.44
C VAL A 351 -14.93 7.41 35.42
N GLY A 352 -15.68 7.84 36.42
CA GLY A 352 -15.23 8.82 37.38
C GLY A 352 -14.80 8.21 38.71
N LEU A 353 -13.62 8.59 39.20
CA LEU A 353 -13.14 8.33 40.54
C LEU A 353 -12.93 9.68 41.25
N LEU A 354 -13.87 10.07 42.10
CA LEU A 354 -13.87 11.38 42.76
C LEU A 354 -13.63 11.26 44.26
N ARG A 355 -12.64 11.99 44.75
CA ARG A 355 -12.39 12.10 46.19
C ARG A 355 -13.35 13.13 46.80
N LEU A 356 -14.22 12.67 47.72
CA LEU A 356 -15.12 13.56 48.46
C LEU A 356 -14.43 14.23 49.65
N ALA A 357 -13.57 13.47 50.32
CA ALA A 357 -12.81 13.95 51.48
C ALA A 357 -11.45 13.22 51.53
N GLU A 358 -10.43 13.90 52.05
CA GLU A 358 -9.11 13.31 52.27
C GLU A 358 -9.11 12.21 53.31
N LYS A 359 -10.01 12.37 54.27
CA LYS A 359 -10.25 11.41 55.37
C LYS A 359 -11.73 11.33 55.61
N GLU A 360 -12.20 10.19 56.12
CA GLU A 360 -13.59 10.05 56.49
C GLU A 360 -13.96 11.06 57.58
N PRO A 361 -15.05 11.85 57.41
CA PRO A 361 -15.43 12.84 58.41
C PRO A 361 -15.96 12.14 59.67
N ARG A 362 -15.35 12.43 60.77
CA ARG A 362 -15.75 11.91 62.10
C ARG A 362 -16.95 12.67 62.65
N PHE A 363 -18.12 12.50 62.01
CA PHE A 363 -19.37 13.12 62.44
C PHE A 363 -20.29 12.07 63.06
N ALA A 364 -20.65 12.25 64.34
CA ALA A 364 -21.76 11.52 64.93
C ALA A 364 -23.01 12.39 64.89
N PHE A 365 -24.13 11.84 64.46
CA PHE A 365 -25.41 12.51 64.47
C PHE A 365 -25.86 12.64 65.93
N LEU A 366 -25.94 13.84 66.45
CA LEU A 366 -26.48 14.09 67.84
C LEU A 366 -28.00 14.08 67.75
N ASP A 367 -28.59 12.97 68.08
CA ASP A 367 -29.99 12.96 68.53
C ASP A 367 -30.13 13.49 69.94
N ARG A 368 -31.14 14.33 70.21
CA ARG A 368 -31.42 14.91 71.54
C ARG A 368 -31.68 13.88 72.63
N SER A 369 -31.79 12.61 72.26
CA SER A 369 -32.06 11.50 73.21
C SER A 369 -30.83 10.83 73.77
N THR A 370 -29.65 10.99 73.16
CA THR A 370 -28.41 10.31 73.58
C THR A 370 -27.53 11.30 74.39
N GLY A 371 -27.74 11.28 75.68
CA GLY A 371 -26.90 12.10 76.52
C GLY A 371 -25.44 11.72 76.57
N SER A 372 -24.58 12.71 76.60
CA SER A 372 -23.19 12.74 77.04
C SER A 372 -22.07 12.19 76.12
N ARG A 373 -22.25 11.77 74.91
CA ARG A 373 -21.12 11.42 74.00
C ARG A 373 -20.76 12.64 73.14
N ASN A 374 -19.54 13.14 73.26
CA ASN A 374 -19.09 14.25 72.46
C ASN A 374 -18.61 13.70 71.11
N PRO A 375 -19.34 13.97 69.98
CA PRO A 375 -19.01 13.39 68.67
C PRO A 375 -17.67 13.83 68.10
N LEU A 376 -17.11 14.91 68.66
CA LEU A 376 -15.78 15.40 68.23
C LEU A 376 -14.65 14.47 68.68
N PHE A 377 -14.91 13.51 69.52
CA PHE A 377 -13.92 12.54 70.02
C PHE A 377 -14.21 11.11 69.61
N ASP A 378 -15.27 10.85 68.82
CA ASP A 378 -15.50 9.54 68.24
C ASP A 378 -14.37 9.23 67.27
N GLY A 379 -13.78 8.05 67.35
CA GLY A 379 -12.61 7.63 66.64
C GLY A 379 -11.26 7.90 67.35
N PHE A 380 -11.18 8.89 68.26
CA PHE A 380 -9.99 9.03 69.11
C PHE A 380 -9.88 7.96 70.20
N ASN A 381 -10.96 7.25 70.47
CA ASN A 381 -11.01 6.14 71.46
C ASN A 381 -11.01 4.78 70.73
N ALA A 382 -10.62 4.72 69.46
CA ALA A 382 -10.47 3.50 68.70
C ALA A 382 -9.44 2.61 69.44
N THR A 383 -9.87 1.44 69.79
CA THR A 383 -9.09 0.50 70.63
C THR A 383 -8.26 -0.43 69.82
N THR A 384 -8.46 -0.45 68.51
CA THR A 384 -7.70 -1.27 67.51
C THR A 384 -7.02 -0.41 66.40
N PRO A 385 -5.83 -0.82 66.02
CA PRO A 385 -5.16 -0.17 64.85
C PRO A 385 -6.00 -0.17 63.59
N GLU A 386 -6.85 -1.18 63.40
CA GLU A 386 -7.73 -1.37 62.24
C GLU A 386 -8.85 -0.32 62.21
N GLU A 387 -9.51 -0.04 63.32
CA GLU A 387 -10.53 1.03 63.48
C GLU A 387 -9.91 2.42 63.21
N THR A 388 -8.65 2.65 63.58
CA THR A 388 -7.96 3.91 63.35
C THR A 388 -7.60 4.07 61.86
N ALA A 389 -7.20 2.99 61.21
CA ALA A 389 -6.85 2.96 59.78
C ALA A 389 -8.07 3.25 58.89
N GLU A 390 -9.25 2.71 59.21
CA GLU A 390 -10.49 2.94 58.47
C GLU A 390 -10.87 4.42 58.41
N TYR A 391 -10.67 5.20 59.49
CA TYR A 391 -10.93 6.64 59.49
C TYR A 391 -9.87 7.50 58.81
N ASP A 392 -8.73 6.94 58.43
CA ASP A 392 -7.65 7.67 57.76
C ASP A 392 -7.66 7.45 56.24
N GLU A 393 -8.58 6.64 55.74
CA GLU A 393 -8.75 6.41 54.32
C GLU A 393 -9.55 7.54 53.63
N PRO A 394 -9.24 7.86 52.36
CA PRO A 394 -9.98 8.83 51.61
C PRO A 394 -11.38 8.32 51.22
N VAL A 395 -12.38 9.18 51.33
CA VAL A 395 -13.74 8.86 50.84
C VAL A 395 -13.84 9.07 49.38
N LEU A 396 -14.07 8.00 48.62
CA LEU A 396 -14.14 8.01 47.15
C LEU A 396 -15.54 7.71 46.65
N VAL A 397 -15.92 8.32 45.52
CA VAL A 397 -17.14 8.01 44.77
C VAL A 397 -16.77 7.53 43.41
N ARG A 398 -17.37 6.41 42.99
CA ARG A 398 -17.22 5.81 41.67
C ARG A 398 -18.46 6.07 40.83
N LEU A 399 -18.29 6.45 39.59
CA LEU A 399 -19.39 6.79 38.68
C LEU A 399 -19.11 6.21 37.29
N GLY A 400 -20.08 5.50 36.72
CA GLY A 400 -19.97 4.94 35.36
C GLY A 400 -19.14 3.67 35.29
N THR A 401 -18.94 2.95 36.39
CA THR A 401 -18.29 1.62 36.44
C THR A 401 -19.16 0.57 35.76
N GLU A 402 -18.57 -0.45 35.16
CA GLU A 402 -19.27 -1.58 34.53
C GLU A 402 -19.61 -2.69 35.57
N THR A 403 -18.74 -2.87 36.54
CA THR A 403 -18.90 -3.87 37.58
C THR A 403 -18.88 -3.22 38.97
N GLU A 404 -19.42 -3.93 39.97
CA GLU A 404 -19.42 -3.45 41.37
C GLU A 404 -18.01 -3.40 41.97
N ASP A 405 -17.12 -4.28 41.53
CA ASP A 405 -15.75 -4.39 42.05
C ASP A 405 -14.80 -3.36 41.39
N GLU A 406 -15.17 -2.80 40.26
CA GLU A 406 -14.35 -1.83 39.55
C GLU A 406 -14.05 -0.61 40.43
N LEU A 407 -12.75 -0.28 40.59
CA LEU A 407 -12.25 0.81 41.43
C LEU A 407 -12.71 0.73 42.90
N MET A 408 -13.07 -0.45 43.38
CA MET A 408 -13.52 -0.62 44.78
C MET A 408 -12.42 -0.22 45.77
N ASP A 409 -11.19 -0.59 45.48
CA ASP A 409 -9.99 -0.27 46.26
C ASP A 409 -9.34 1.08 45.90
N GLY A 410 -10.06 1.95 45.21
CA GLY A 410 -9.58 3.26 44.75
C GLY A 410 -8.90 3.23 43.40
N PHE A 411 -7.82 3.99 43.21
CA PHE A 411 -7.10 4.03 41.96
C PHE A 411 -6.37 2.70 41.68
N PRO A 412 -6.38 2.16 40.46
CA PRO A 412 -5.78 0.89 40.10
C PRO A 412 -4.35 0.70 40.59
N LYS A 413 -4.06 -0.51 41.09
CA LYS A 413 -2.76 -0.85 41.67
C LYS A 413 -1.90 -1.71 40.79
N VAL A 414 -2.51 -2.36 39.77
CA VAL A 414 -1.86 -3.27 38.83
C VAL A 414 -2.12 -2.84 37.39
N ALA A 415 -1.25 -3.31 36.49
CA ALA A 415 -1.32 -2.94 35.07
C ALA A 415 -2.62 -3.43 34.42
N GLU A 416 -3.07 -4.62 34.73
CA GLU A 416 -4.28 -5.24 34.18
C GLU A 416 -5.52 -4.38 34.41
N GLU A 417 -5.64 -3.75 35.58
CA GLU A 417 -6.77 -2.88 35.92
C GLU A 417 -6.66 -1.53 35.18
N LEU A 418 -5.47 -0.90 35.21
CA LEU A 418 -5.29 0.42 34.64
C LEU A 418 -5.31 0.39 33.11
N PHE A 419 -4.73 -0.65 32.50
CA PHE A 419 -4.60 -0.77 31.03
C PHE A 419 -5.92 -1.11 30.34
N ALA A 420 -6.96 -1.46 31.09
CA ALA A 420 -8.34 -1.56 30.59
C ALA A 420 -8.90 -0.21 30.14
N TYR A 421 -8.35 0.89 30.65
CA TYR A 421 -8.74 2.23 30.20
C TYR A 421 -7.96 2.67 28.95
N SER A 422 -8.55 3.57 28.20
CA SER A 422 -7.98 4.17 26.97
C SER A 422 -7.25 5.48 27.25
N ALA A 423 -7.73 6.26 28.24
CA ALA A 423 -7.11 7.50 28.66
C ALA A 423 -7.36 7.76 30.16
N ILE A 424 -6.54 8.62 30.72
CA ILE A 424 -6.64 9.10 32.11
C ILE A 424 -6.74 10.63 32.07
N ILE A 425 -7.69 11.17 32.84
CA ILE A 425 -7.82 12.62 33.07
C ILE A 425 -7.59 12.90 34.54
N LEU A 426 -6.62 13.74 34.83
CA LEU A 426 -6.32 14.20 36.19
C LEU A 426 -6.84 15.62 36.37
N ASP A 427 -7.79 15.81 37.29
CA ASP A 427 -8.43 17.09 37.52
C ASP A 427 -8.33 17.46 39.01
N ASP A 428 -7.60 18.53 39.24
CA ASP A 428 -7.45 19.13 40.59
C ASP A 428 -7.16 18.10 41.70
N VAL A 429 -6.28 17.17 41.38
CA VAL A 429 -5.82 16.07 42.27
C VAL A 429 -4.34 16.24 42.58
N ASP A 430 -3.92 16.00 43.81
CA ASP A 430 -2.52 16.07 44.23
C ASP A 430 -1.80 14.72 44.07
N ALA A 431 -0.47 14.76 43.86
CA ALA A 431 0.35 13.57 43.69
C ALA A 431 0.33 12.63 44.92
N LYS A 432 0.01 13.15 46.12
CA LYS A 432 -0.08 12.35 47.35
C LYS A 432 -1.30 11.43 47.38
N PHE A 433 -2.27 11.69 46.50
CA PHE A 433 -3.40 10.79 46.27
C PHE A 433 -2.94 9.43 45.77
N PHE A 434 -1.83 9.39 45.04
CA PHE A 434 -1.26 8.20 44.42
C PHE A 434 -0.06 7.71 45.23
N THR A 435 0.13 6.40 45.30
CA THR A 435 1.39 5.81 45.70
C THR A 435 2.45 5.99 44.62
N GLN A 436 3.74 5.87 44.94
CA GLN A 436 4.81 5.96 43.93
C GLN A 436 4.63 4.91 42.83
N ASN A 437 4.23 3.68 43.21
CA ASN A 437 3.97 2.60 42.23
C ASN A 437 2.82 2.95 41.26
N GLN A 438 1.77 3.63 41.72
CA GLN A 438 0.66 4.08 40.90
C GLN A 438 1.10 5.20 39.94
N LEU A 439 1.95 6.12 40.38
CA LEU A 439 2.52 7.15 39.51
C LEU A 439 3.41 6.54 38.41
N ASP A 440 4.21 5.54 38.76
CA ASP A 440 5.03 4.80 37.80
C ASP A 440 4.16 3.95 36.86
N LEU A 441 3.04 3.41 37.35
CA LEU A 441 2.07 2.69 36.56
C LEU A 441 1.37 3.63 35.54
N ILE A 442 1.02 4.86 35.90
CA ILE A 442 0.50 5.85 34.95
C ILE A 442 1.57 6.17 33.89
N LYS A 443 2.83 6.24 34.28
CA LYS A 443 3.92 6.41 33.31
C LYS A 443 3.99 5.25 32.33
N LEU A 444 3.93 4.02 32.79
CA LEU A 444 3.89 2.81 31.94
C LEU A 444 2.62 2.76 31.06
N PHE A 445 1.49 3.23 31.60
CA PHE A 445 0.25 3.34 30.84
C PHE A 445 0.41 4.24 29.59
N VAL A 446 1.07 5.39 29.72
CA VAL A 446 1.32 6.25 28.57
C VAL A 446 2.42 5.67 27.67
N ASP A 447 3.54 5.25 28.26
CA ASP A 447 4.73 4.82 27.51
C ASP A 447 4.51 3.50 26.74
N ARG A 448 4.01 2.47 27.42
CA ARG A 448 3.91 1.11 26.89
C ARG A 448 2.52 0.79 26.34
N ARG A 449 1.46 1.03 27.11
CA ARG A 449 0.07 0.83 26.70
C ARG A 449 -0.30 1.77 25.54
N GLY A 450 0.32 2.95 25.49
CA GLY A 450 0.00 3.98 24.51
C GLY A 450 -1.24 4.80 24.87
N GLY A 451 -1.67 4.76 26.14
CA GLY A 451 -2.85 5.49 26.60
C GLY A 451 -2.68 7.01 26.59
N GLY A 452 -3.81 7.74 26.58
CA GLY A 452 -3.83 9.19 26.66
C GLY A 452 -3.76 9.68 28.12
N LEU A 453 -3.03 10.76 28.38
CA LEU A 453 -3.03 11.45 29.67
C LEU A 453 -3.41 12.92 29.48
N LEU A 454 -4.42 13.40 30.17
CA LEU A 454 -4.77 14.81 30.24
C LEU A 454 -4.67 15.31 31.68
N MET A 455 -3.89 16.37 31.89
CA MET A 455 -3.90 17.09 33.18
C MET A 455 -4.61 18.42 32.98
N LEU A 456 -5.62 18.65 33.84
CA LEU A 456 -6.37 19.90 33.89
C LEU A 456 -5.79 20.86 34.93
N GLY A 457 -5.96 22.13 34.68
CA GLY A 457 -5.57 23.17 35.61
C GLY A 457 -6.42 23.14 36.89
N GLY A 458 -5.85 23.66 37.95
CA GLY A 458 -6.52 23.78 39.24
C GLY A 458 -5.54 24.01 40.38
N PRO A 459 -6.03 24.35 41.56
CA PRO A 459 -5.20 24.65 42.75
C PRO A 459 -4.34 23.46 43.23
N GLN A 460 -4.73 22.21 42.91
CA GLN A 460 -3.99 20.99 43.27
C GLN A 460 -3.37 20.32 42.03
N GLY A 461 -3.38 20.96 40.90
CA GLY A 461 -2.72 20.48 39.67
C GLY A 461 -1.24 20.88 39.61
N PHE A 462 -0.50 20.23 38.71
CA PHE A 462 0.88 20.55 38.38
C PHE A 462 1.84 20.57 39.60
N ASP A 463 2.63 21.64 39.72
CA ASP A 463 3.60 21.79 40.82
C ASP A 463 2.94 21.90 42.21
N LEU A 464 1.86 22.64 42.30
CA LEU A 464 1.12 22.80 43.54
C LEU A 464 0.56 21.46 44.05
N GLY A 465 0.28 20.53 43.20
CA GLY A 465 -0.05 19.16 43.49
C GLY A 465 1.15 18.25 43.76
N GLY A 466 2.40 18.75 43.61
CA GLY A 466 3.60 17.99 43.86
C GLY A 466 4.03 17.06 42.69
N PHE A 467 3.50 17.28 41.50
CA PHE A 467 3.83 16.48 40.30
C PHE A 467 5.22 16.81 39.73
N ASP A 468 5.83 17.91 40.11
CA ASP A 468 7.21 18.27 39.74
C ASP A 468 8.25 17.23 40.18
N ARG A 469 7.98 16.51 41.25
CA ARG A 469 8.85 15.46 41.83
C ARG A 469 8.37 14.04 41.55
N SER A 470 7.35 13.89 40.73
CA SER A 470 6.78 12.59 40.37
C SER A 470 7.28 12.10 39.02
N SER A 471 7.11 10.80 38.74
CA SER A 471 7.38 10.22 37.44
C SER A 471 6.52 10.80 36.32
N LEU A 472 5.39 11.45 36.64
CA LEU A 472 4.54 12.15 35.65
C LEU A 472 5.17 13.44 35.15
N SER A 473 6.11 14.03 35.90
CA SER A 473 6.88 15.18 35.38
C SER A 473 7.51 14.93 34.03
N ASP A 474 7.94 13.71 33.72
CA ASP A 474 8.57 13.40 32.44
C ASP A 474 7.57 13.40 31.27
N ILE A 475 6.34 12.99 31.52
CA ILE A 475 5.29 12.77 30.51
C ILE A 475 4.59 14.07 30.11
N LEU A 476 4.38 14.96 31.08
CA LEU A 476 3.65 16.20 30.85
C LEU A 476 4.33 17.05 29.78
N PRO A 477 3.55 17.70 28.86
CA PRO A 477 4.09 18.55 27.80
C PRO A 477 4.71 19.85 28.28
N VAL A 478 4.57 20.14 29.58
CA VAL A 478 5.02 21.38 30.21
C VAL A 478 5.94 21.07 31.40
N TYR A 479 6.72 22.00 31.82
CA TYR A 479 7.42 21.92 33.10
C TYR A 479 6.42 22.20 34.22
N PRO A 480 6.19 21.29 35.17
CA PRO A 480 5.15 21.44 36.17
C PRO A 480 5.42 22.51 37.23
N GLN A 481 6.37 23.37 37.01
CA GLN A 481 6.63 24.56 37.84
C GLN A 481 5.64 25.66 37.46
N THR A 482 4.55 25.71 38.19
CA THR A 482 3.42 26.60 37.86
C THR A 482 3.02 27.47 39.04
N GLU A 483 2.42 28.60 38.73
CA GLU A 483 1.79 29.48 39.70
C GLU A 483 0.31 29.59 39.34
N VAL A 484 -0.60 29.42 40.32
CA VAL A 484 -2.01 29.69 40.06
C VAL A 484 -2.23 31.19 40.10
N VAL A 485 -2.69 31.70 39.00
CA VAL A 485 -3.06 33.10 38.85
C VAL A 485 -4.58 33.21 38.74
N THR A 486 -5.17 33.95 39.64
CA THR A 486 -6.58 34.43 39.56
C THR A 486 -6.57 35.87 39.22
N ASP A 487 -7.05 36.21 38.05
CA ASP A 487 -7.16 37.61 37.63
C ASP A 487 -8.63 38.00 37.42
N SER A 488 -8.97 39.20 37.86
CA SER A 488 -10.31 39.79 37.69
C SER A 488 -10.58 40.22 36.25
N THR A 489 -9.54 40.42 35.43
CA THR A 489 -9.63 40.78 34.01
C THR A 489 -9.90 39.61 33.08
N GLY A 490 -9.61 38.39 33.55
CA GLY A 490 -9.86 37.15 32.80
C GLY A 490 -8.84 36.86 31.68
N PHE A 491 -8.84 35.60 31.25
CA PHE A 491 -7.94 35.04 30.21
C PHE A 491 -8.77 34.45 29.09
N ARG A 492 -8.36 34.63 27.82
CA ARG A 492 -9.02 34.08 26.64
C ARG A 492 -8.15 33.04 25.98
N LEU A 493 -8.73 31.87 25.69
CA LEU A 493 -8.06 30.81 24.97
C LEU A 493 -8.14 31.08 23.46
N GLY A 494 -6.97 31.24 22.84
CA GLY A 494 -6.81 31.35 21.38
C GLY A 494 -5.97 30.17 20.84
N LEU A 495 -6.17 29.82 19.59
CA LEU A 495 -5.34 28.82 18.91
C LEU A 495 -4.03 29.44 18.41
N THR A 496 -2.95 28.68 18.52
CA THR A 496 -1.72 28.96 17.78
C THR A 496 -1.87 28.54 16.31
N ARG A 497 -0.86 28.82 15.49
CA ARG A 497 -0.81 28.31 14.10
C ARG A 497 -0.80 26.78 14.09
N GLU A 498 0.00 26.16 14.96
CA GLU A 498 0.08 24.72 15.13
C GLU A 498 -1.25 24.14 15.59
N GLY A 499 -1.93 24.82 16.49
CA GLY A 499 -3.28 24.47 16.92
C GLY A 499 -4.27 24.49 15.76
N TRP A 500 -4.27 25.55 14.96
CA TRP A 500 -5.15 25.64 13.79
C TRP A 500 -4.95 24.50 12.77
N LEU A 501 -3.74 23.99 12.63
CA LEU A 501 -3.44 22.86 11.74
C LEU A 501 -4.00 21.52 12.25
N GLN A 502 -4.34 21.42 13.53
CA GLN A 502 -4.93 20.22 14.12
C GLN A 502 -6.46 20.24 13.93
N SER A 503 -7.02 19.26 13.23
CA SER A 503 -8.47 19.18 12.97
C SER A 503 -9.30 19.09 14.25
N TRP A 504 -8.81 18.39 15.27
CA TRP A 504 -9.51 18.17 16.54
C TRP A 504 -9.65 19.40 17.43
N THR A 505 -8.93 20.47 17.15
CA THR A 505 -9.03 21.73 17.90
C THR A 505 -10.02 22.72 17.32
N ARG A 506 -10.38 22.53 16.05
CA ARG A 506 -11.24 23.47 15.32
C ARG A 506 -12.71 23.26 15.64
N LEU A 507 -13.42 24.35 15.88
CA LEU A 507 -14.87 24.38 16.06
C LEU A 507 -15.59 24.72 14.75
N ARG A 508 -14.86 25.29 13.79
CA ARG A 508 -15.39 25.73 12.48
C ARG A 508 -14.40 25.38 11.36
N ASP A 509 -14.90 25.35 10.14
CA ASP A 509 -14.11 25.00 8.96
C ASP A 509 -13.22 26.16 8.47
N THR A 510 -13.66 27.39 8.67
CA THR A 510 -12.90 28.57 8.25
C THR A 510 -12.26 29.29 9.43
N GLN A 511 -11.10 29.92 9.20
CA GLN A 511 -10.38 30.66 10.24
C GLN A 511 -11.16 31.90 10.76
N ASP A 512 -11.94 32.53 9.90
CA ASP A 512 -12.74 33.68 10.28
C ASP A 512 -13.89 33.26 11.21
N GLU A 513 -14.61 32.21 10.88
CA GLU A 513 -15.68 31.66 11.72
C GLU A 513 -15.13 31.10 13.05
N GLU A 514 -13.98 30.44 13.05
CA GLU A 514 -13.30 29.99 14.25
C GLU A 514 -12.95 31.14 15.18
N THR A 515 -12.44 32.25 14.61
CA THR A 515 -12.10 33.47 15.38
C THR A 515 -13.34 34.07 16.05
N VAL A 516 -14.48 34.08 15.35
CA VAL A 516 -15.76 34.55 15.91
C VAL A 516 -16.25 33.59 17.01
N ALA A 517 -16.20 32.27 16.78
CA ALA A 517 -16.62 31.28 17.78
C ALA A 517 -15.80 31.41 19.07
N ARG A 518 -14.49 31.56 18.95
CA ARG A 518 -13.59 31.70 20.11
C ARG A 518 -13.73 33.08 20.79
N ALA A 519 -14.01 34.12 20.05
CA ALA A 519 -14.34 35.41 20.64
C ALA A 519 -15.63 35.37 21.49
N SER A 520 -16.50 34.37 21.27
CA SER A 520 -17.72 34.17 22.07
C SER A 520 -17.47 33.40 23.38
N MET A 521 -16.27 32.83 23.59
CA MET A 521 -15.89 32.16 24.86
C MET A 521 -15.91 33.18 26.01
N PRO A 522 -16.24 32.73 27.23
CA PRO A 522 -16.09 33.56 28.41
C PRO A 522 -14.61 33.79 28.74
N ASP A 523 -14.39 34.82 29.52
CA ASP A 523 -13.08 35.03 30.14
C ASP A 523 -12.93 34.04 31.31
N PHE A 524 -11.87 33.21 31.25
CA PHE A 524 -11.50 32.33 32.33
C PHE A 524 -10.79 33.09 33.43
N GLN A 525 -10.98 32.65 34.70
CA GLN A 525 -10.44 33.38 35.84
C GLN A 525 -9.36 32.59 36.59
N SER A 526 -9.30 31.32 36.40
CA SER A 526 -8.34 30.44 37.08
C SER A 526 -7.45 29.75 36.07
N ILE A 527 -6.15 30.03 36.10
CA ILE A 527 -5.15 29.39 35.27
C ILE A 527 -3.93 28.97 36.07
N ASN A 528 -3.24 27.93 35.61
CA ASN A 528 -1.89 27.60 36.05
C ASN A 528 -0.88 28.26 35.12
N ARG A 529 -0.09 29.21 35.62
CA ARG A 529 0.92 29.90 34.83
C ARG A 529 2.13 29.00 34.66
N VAL A 530 2.35 28.55 33.45
CA VAL A 530 3.47 27.70 33.07
C VAL A 530 4.54 28.52 32.38
N PRO A 531 5.81 28.43 32.78
CA PRO A 531 6.87 29.26 32.19
C PRO A 531 7.14 28.92 30.73
N ARG A 532 7.05 27.65 30.33
CA ARG A 532 7.28 27.20 28.96
C ARG A 532 6.82 25.76 28.73
N VAL A 533 6.59 25.43 27.47
CA VAL A 533 6.40 24.05 27.03
C VAL A 533 7.76 23.33 26.91
N LYS A 534 7.78 22.00 27.01
CA LYS A 534 8.98 21.20 26.85
C LYS A 534 9.42 21.15 25.37
N PRO A 535 10.73 20.93 25.11
CA PRO A 535 11.20 20.61 23.76
C PRO A 535 10.49 19.39 23.21
N GLY A 536 9.98 19.48 21.96
CA GLY A 536 9.18 18.43 21.34
C GLY A 536 7.69 18.44 21.66
N ALA A 537 7.25 19.26 22.62
CA ALA A 537 5.83 19.49 22.86
C ALA A 537 5.28 20.55 21.90
N LEU A 538 4.02 20.38 21.48
CA LEU A 538 3.30 21.33 20.63
C LEU A 538 2.46 22.26 21.50
N LEU A 539 2.64 23.55 21.32
CA LEU A 539 1.76 24.54 21.91
C LEU A 539 0.54 24.73 21.00
N ILE A 540 -0.59 24.21 21.44
CA ILE A 540 -1.85 24.20 20.68
C ILE A 540 -2.65 25.50 20.89
N GLY A 541 -2.71 25.97 22.11
CA GLY A 541 -3.47 27.17 22.47
C GLY A 541 -2.71 28.06 23.42
N THR A 542 -2.96 29.38 23.30
CA THR A 542 -2.43 30.42 24.20
C THR A 542 -3.55 31.09 24.96
N LEU A 543 -3.24 31.52 26.18
CA LEU A 543 -4.09 32.35 27.01
C LEU A 543 -3.62 33.80 26.85
N ASN A 544 -4.50 34.62 26.35
CA ASN A 544 -4.23 36.01 26.12
C ASN A 544 -4.84 36.85 27.25
N THR A 545 -4.06 37.79 27.79
CA THR A 545 -4.52 38.77 28.77
C THR A 545 -4.81 40.10 28.11
N SER A 546 -5.51 40.99 28.82
CA SER A 546 -5.68 42.38 28.40
C SER A 546 -4.37 43.16 28.27
N GLU A 547 -3.30 42.68 28.89
CA GLU A 547 -1.94 43.27 28.85
C GLU A 547 -1.08 42.77 27.71
N LEU A 548 -1.63 42.00 26.74
CA LEU A 548 -0.93 41.42 25.59
C LEU A 548 0.10 40.35 25.94
N GLU A 549 0.08 39.80 27.16
CA GLU A 549 0.89 38.66 27.54
C GLU A 549 0.26 37.37 26.96
N GLN A 550 1.07 36.52 26.32
CA GLN A 550 0.65 35.23 25.80
C GLN A 550 1.23 34.12 26.67
N LEU A 551 0.38 33.40 27.37
CA LEU A 551 0.76 32.25 28.21
C LEU A 551 0.35 30.98 27.54
N PRO A 552 1.07 29.83 27.77
CA PRO A 552 0.61 28.51 27.32
C PRO A 552 -0.77 28.21 27.93
N GLY A 553 -1.72 27.79 27.07
CA GLY A 553 -3.09 27.48 27.49
C GLY A 553 -3.42 26.00 27.30
N LEU A 554 -3.02 25.42 26.17
CA LEU A 554 -3.13 24.00 25.86
C LEU A 554 -1.86 23.55 25.18
N ALA A 555 -1.21 22.52 25.69
CA ALA A 555 -0.03 21.91 25.13
C ALA A 555 -0.19 20.40 25.00
N THR A 556 0.42 19.79 23.99
CA THR A 556 0.37 18.36 23.74
C THR A 556 1.77 17.79 23.51
N HIS A 557 1.95 16.53 23.82
CA HIS A 557 3.23 15.82 23.67
C HIS A 557 2.99 14.35 23.37
N THR A 558 3.79 13.75 22.52
CA THR A 558 3.85 12.31 22.35
C THR A 558 4.94 11.74 23.24
N TYR A 559 4.61 10.76 24.07
CA TYR A 559 5.54 10.11 24.98
C TYR A 559 5.42 8.59 24.85
N GLY A 560 6.55 7.93 24.52
CA GLY A 560 6.51 6.52 24.19
C GLY A 560 5.53 6.21 23.06
N ARG A 561 4.59 5.32 23.33
CA ARG A 561 3.52 4.96 22.38
C ARG A 561 2.26 5.82 22.56
N GLY A 562 2.14 6.57 23.65
CA GLY A 562 0.96 7.35 23.99
C GLY A 562 1.14 8.85 23.81
N ARG A 563 0.17 9.58 24.31
CA ARG A 563 0.12 11.04 24.20
C ARG A 563 -0.28 11.68 25.51
N ALA A 564 0.24 12.86 25.77
CA ALA A 564 -0.08 13.63 26.95
C ALA A 564 -0.51 15.04 26.54
N ALA A 565 -1.49 15.57 27.25
CA ALA A 565 -1.94 16.94 27.13
C ALA A 565 -1.98 17.63 28.50
N ALA A 566 -1.76 18.92 28.50
CA ALA A 566 -1.93 19.79 29.65
C ALA A 566 -2.79 20.98 29.25
N LEU A 567 -3.91 21.14 29.94
CA LEU A 567 -4.81 22.28 29.78
C LEU A 567 -4.71 23.13 31.04
N MET A 568 -4.11 24.32 30.93
CA MET A 568 -3.78 25.19 32.05
C MET A 568 -4.94 26.03 32.60
N ILE A 569 -6.18 25.67 32.24
CA ILE A 569 -7.40 26.37 32.69
C ILE A 569 -8.03 25.53 33.79
N GLY A 570 -8.37 26.14 34.92
CA GLY A 570 -8.97 25.49 36.07
C GLY A 570 -10.48 25.78 36.24
N ASP A 571 -11.09 26.53 35.36
CA ASP A 571 -12.51 26.88 35.39
C ASP A 571 -13.16 26.84 34.00
N LEU A 572 -12.79 25.86 33.15
CA LEU A 572 -13.32 25.71 31.80
C LEU A 572 -14.85 25.52 31.75
N PHE A 573 -15.43 24.95 32.85
CA PHE A 573 -16.88 24.82 33.00
C PHE A 573 -17.66 26.14 32.82
N ARG A 574 -17.02 27.27 33.02
CA ARG A 574 -17.64 28.59 32.85
C ARG A 574 -18.13 28.77 31.40
N TRP A 575 -17.45 28.20 30.43
CA TRP A 575 -17.86 28.22 29.05
C TRP A 575 -19.26 27.58 28.83
N LYS A 576 -19.61 26.55 29.55
CA LYS A 576 -20.97 25.96 29.49
C LYS A 576 -22.01 26.78 30.27
N LEU A 577 -21.59 27.46 31.34
CA LEU A 577 -22.51 28.22 32.18
C LEU A 577 -22.88 29.62 31.61
N GLN A 578 -21.98 30.19 30.82
CA GLN A 578 -22.25 31.46 30.16
C GLN A 578 -22.98 31.21 28.85
N THR A 579 -24.29 31.44 28.86
CA THR A 579 -25.11 31.33 27.63
C THR A 579 -24.81 32.48 26.67
N PRO A 580 -24.89 32.23 25.32
CA PRO A 580 -24.72 33.27 24.30
C PRO A 580 -25.67 34.46 24.42
N ALA A 581 -26.74 34.32 25.18
CA ALA A 581 -27.71 35.40 25.45
C ALA A 581 -27.07 36.65 26.08
N ASP A 582 -25.95 36.50 26.76
CA ASP A 582 -25.26 37.61 27.46
C ASP A 582 -24.15 38.24 26.63
N ASN A 583 -23.87 37.73 25.41
CA ASN A 583 -22.86 38.31 24.53
C ASN A 583 -23.45 39.43 23.67
N PRO A 584 -23.04 40.68 23.86
CA PRO A 584 -23.58 41.81 23.10
C PRO A 584 -23.27 41.80 21.61
N LEU A 585 -22.28 41.02 21.17
CA LEU A 585 -21.90 40.90 19.77
C LEU A 585 -22.87 40.02 18.98
N LEU A 586 -23.53 39.06 19.63
CA LEU A 586 -24.49 38.14 19.01
C LEU A 586 -25.91 38.73 18.92
N LYS A 587 -26.20 39.78 19.68
CA LYS A 587 -27.54 40.46 19.71
C LYS A 587 -27.88 41.26 18.45
N LYS A 588 -26.98 41.48 17.52
CA LYS A 588 -27.18 42.55 16.54
C LYS A 588 -27.59 42.13 15.13
N ASN A 589 -27.43 40.89 14.67
CA ASN A 589 -27.62 40.60 13.23
C ASN A 589 -28.08 39.20 12.79
N SER A 590 -28.78 38.43 13.60
CA SER A 590 -29.32 37.14 13.06
C SER A 590 -30.77 36.90 13.45
N PRO A 591 -31.66 36.53 12.52
CA PRO A 591 -32.89 35.85 12.85
C PRO A 591 -32.48 34.51 13.52
N MET A 592 -33.09 34.18 14.66
CA MET A 592 -32.80 32.94 15.38
C MET A 592 -32.83 31.75 14.41
N PRO A 593 -31.69 31.15 14.11
CA PRO A 593 -31.67 29.73 13.71
C PRO A 593 -31.73 28.88 14.97
N ASP A 594 -32.07 27.60 14.79
CA ASP A 594 -32.07 26.54 15.78
C ASP A 594 -30.91 26.63 16.77
N ALA A 595 -31.10 26.13 17.99
CA ALA A 595 -30.22 26.26 19.15
C ALA A 595 -28.73 26.52 18.85
N PRO A 596 -28.06 27.47 19.53
CA PRO A 596 -26.67 27.76 19.23
C PRO A 596 -25.81 26.47 19.37
N PRO A 597 -24.83 26.29 18.47
CA PRO A 597 -23.99 25.11 18.52
C PRO A 597 -23.34 24.95 19.90
N ASP A 598 -23.28 23.69 20.39
CA ASP A 598 -22.64 23.38 21.67
C ASP A 598 -21.12 23.29 21.53
N ASP A 599 -20.49 24.46 21.36
CA ASP A 599 -19.03 24.60 21.15
C ASP A 599 -18.22 24.00 22.32
N PHE A 600 -18.73 24.06 23.53
CA PHE A 600 -18.13 23.43 24.70
C PHE A 600 -18.16 21.92 24.59
N GLY A 601 -19.33 21.35 24.33
CA GLY A 601 -19.46 19.90 24.16
C GLY A 601 -18.66 19.36 22.99
N GLN A 602 -18.68 20.06 21.84
CA GLN A 602 -17.88 19.70 20.69
C GLN A 602 -16.37 19.73 21.02
N SER A 603 -15.87 20.76 21.68
CA SER A 603 -14.47 20.87 22.08
C SER A 603 -14.02 19.69 22.96
N TRP A 604 -14.88 19.30 23.95
CA TRP A 604 -14.58 18.16 24.78
C TRP A 604 -14.60 16.83 24.02
N ARG A 605 -15.62 16.56 23.21
CA ARG A 605 -15.68 15.33 22.42
C ARG A 605 -14.47 15.19 21.49
N GLN A 606 -14.07 16.27 20.82
CA GLN A 606 -12.88 16.27 19.97
C GLN A 606 -11.59 16.02 20.76
N LEU A 607 -11.42 16.65 21.92
CA LEU A 607 -10.25 16.42 22.79
C LEU A 607 -10.21 15.01 23.33
N LEU A 608 -11.36 14.46 23.77
CA LEU A 608 -11.45 13.09 24.26
C LEU A 608 -11.15 12.08 23.14
N ARG A 609 -11.69 12.27 21.95
CA ARG A 609 -11.37 11.45 20.78
C ARG A 609 -9.89 11.54 20.40
N TRP A 610 -9.29 12.74 20.46
CA TRP A 610 -7.87 12.89 20.25
C TRP A 610 -7.04 12.13 21.28
N LEU A 611 -7.44 12.12 22.53
CA LEU A 611 -6.74 11.38 23.58
C LEU A 611 -6.74 9.85 23.35
N VAL A 612 -7.79 9.34 22.73
CA VAL A 612 -7.96 7.89 22.48
C VAL A 612 -7.74 7.49 21.01
N ALA A 613 -7.28 8.43 20.16
CA ALA A 613 -6.98 8.09 18.77
C ALA A 613 -5.71 7.24 18.65
N ASP A 614 -5.69 6.32 17.68
CA ASP A 614 -4.53 5.47 17.34
C ASP A 614 -3.98 4.66 18.54
N LEU A 615 -4.86 4.22 19.42
CA LEU A 615 -4.44 3.41 20.57
C LEU A 615 -3.89 2.05 20.12
N PRO A 616 -2.72 1.63 20.59
CA PRO A 616 -2.27 0.27 20.39
C PRO A 616 -3.27 -0.75 20.93
N THR A 617 -3.59 -1.74 20.10
CA THR A 617 -4.45 -2.87 20.46
C THR A 617 -3.58 -4.06 20.87
N ARG A 618 -4.13 -4.98 21.66
CA ARG A 618 -3.43 -6.20 22.07
C ARG A 618 -3.35 -7.22 20.93
N LEU A 619 -4.27 -7.14 19.97
CA LEU A 619 -4.27 -7.86 18.71
C LEU A 619 -4.20 -6.86 17.56
N SER A 620 -3.07 -6.73 16.92
CA SER A 620 -2.96 -6.01 15.66
C SER A 620 -2.92 -6.99 14.48
N ALA A 621 -3.56 -6.62 13.38
CA ALA A 621 -3.64 -7.47 12.20
C ALA A 621 -3.42 -6.62 10.94
N GLU A 622 -2.47 -7.06 10.12
CA GLU A 622 -2.14 -6.45 8.84
C GLU A 622 -2.34 -7.48 7.74
N SER A 623 -2.86 -7.06 6.60
CA SER A 623 -3.06 -7.95 5.46
C SER A 623 -2.29 -7.47 4.25
N ARG A 624 -1.62 -8.38 3.53
CA ARG A 624 -0.96 -8.11 2.27
C ARG A 624 -1.33 -9.13 1.20
N PHE A 625 -1.34 -8.70 -0.04
CA PHE A 625 -1.55 -9.60 -1.18
C PHE A 625 -0.30 -10.45 -1.44
N VAL A 626 -0.51 -11.74 -1.72
CA VAL A 626 0.55 -12.70 -2.08
C VAL A 626 0.06 -13.55 -3.25
N GLN A 627 0.89 -13.67 -4.28
CA GLN A 627 0.64 -14.48 -5.47
C GLN A 627 1.59 -15.69 -5.49
N ASP A 628 1.33 -16.72 -4.71
CA ASP A 628 2.14 -17.95 -4.73
C ASP A 628 1.46 -19.10 -3.97
N PRO A 629 1.09 -20.18 -4.61
CA PRO A 629 0.80 -20.39 -6.04
C PRO A 629 -0.58 -19.88 -6.43
N ILE A 630 -1.44 -19.58 -5.47
CA ILE A 630 -2.83 -19.11 -5.63
C ILE A 630 -2.91 -17.70 -5.06
N PRO A 631 -3.66 -16.78 -5.72
CA PRO A 631 -3.94 -15.47 -5.14
C PRO A 631 -4.45 -15.59 -3.71
N SER A 632 -3.76 -14.99 -2.76
CA SER A 632 -4.07 -15.11 -1.34
C SER A 632 -3.82 -13.78 -0.61
N ARG A 633 -4.51 -13.56 0.51
CA ARG A 633 -4.14 -12.55 1.49
C ARG A 633 -3.38 -13.22 2.64
N GLU A 634 -2.16 -12.78 2.82
CA GLU A 634 -1.40 -13.11 4.01
C GLU A 634 -1.79 -12.14 5.12
N ILE A 635 -2.19 -12.69 6.27
CA ILE A 635 -2.54 -11.92 7.46
C ILE A 635 -1.44 -12.14 8.48
N LEU A 636 -0.78 -11.06 8.87
CA LEU A 636 0.19 -11.01 9.95
C LEU A 636 -0.49 -10.44 11.19
N LEU A 637 -0.46 -11.21 12.28
CA LEU A 637 -1.10 -10.84 13.53
C LEU A 637 -0.02 -10.72 14.61
N ASN A 638 -0.07 -9.63 15.38
CA ASN A 638 0.79 -9.48 16.55
C ASN A 638 -0.09 -9.48 17.79
N VAL A 639 0.19 -10.42 18.70
CA VAL A 639 -0.56 -10.59 19.94
C VAL A 639 0.29 -10.13 21.14
N GLN A 640 -0.34 -9.39 22.03
CA GLN A 640 0.26 -8.89 23.26
C GLN A 640 -0.56 -9.33 24.47
N ASN A 641 0.13 -9.60 25.58
CA ASN A 641 -0.50 -9.93 26.87
C ASN A 641 -1.14 -8.69 27.54
N LEU A 642 -1.63 -8.84 28.76
CA LEU A 642 -2.24 -7.75 29.55
C LEU A 642 -1.27 -6.59 29.83
N GLU A 643 0.04 -6.85 29.84
CA GLU A 643 1.07 -5.83 30.04
C GLU A 643 1.58 -5.22 28.71
N TYR A 644 0.93 -5.52 27.56
CA TYR A 644 1.35 -5.08 26.22
C TYR A 644 2.76 -5.56 25.82
N LEU A 645 3.14 -6.75 26.31
CA LEU A 645 4.34 -7.48 25.87
C LEU A 645 3.95 -8.56 24.85
N PRO A 646 4.84 -8.91 23.90
CA PRO A 646 4.58 -9.98 22.93
C PRO A 646 4.19 -11.30 23.64
N ASP A 647 3.14 -11.96 23.15
CA ASP A 647 2.65 -13.22 23.70
C ASP A 647 2.74 -14.36 22.68
N ASP A 648 3.70 -15.26 22.89
CA ASP A 648 3.91 -16.48 22.08
C ASP A 648 2.97 -17.62 22.48
N SER A 649 2.21 -17.45 23.55
CA SER A 649 1.38 -18.51 24.12
C SER A 649 -0.08 -18.43 23.74
N ALA A 650 -0.46 -17.37 23.05
CA ALA A 650 -1.82 -17.14 22.59
C ALA A 650 -2.23 -18.14 21.49
N SER A 651 -3.52 -18.43 21.41
CA SER A 651 -4.13 -19.10 20.27
C SER A 651 -4.88 -18.07 19.44
N VAL A 652 -4.63 -18.07 18.11
CA VAL A 652 -5.27 -17.12 17.21
C VAL A 652 -6.05 -17.85 16.14
N GLU A 653 -7.35 -17.60 16.07
CA GLU A 653 -8.26 -18.15 15.09
C GLU A 653 -8.82 -17.05 14.18
N LEU A 654 -8.99 -17.37 12.91
CA LEU A 654 -9.55 -16.49 11.89
C LEU A 654 -10.87 -17.08 11.39
N SER A 655 -11.95 -16.36 11.55
CA SER A 655 -13.24 -16.65 10.89
C SER A 655 -13.32 -15.83 9.61
N VAL A 656 -13.23 -16.49 8.47
CA VAL A 656 -13.22 -15.86 7.14
C VAL A 656 -14.61 -15.98 6.52
N THR A 657 -15.22 -14.85 6.19
CA THR A 657 -16.46 -14.79 5.41
C THR A 657 -16.11 -14.41 3.97
N TYR A 658 -16.42 -15.30 3.02
CA TYR A 658 -16.19 -15.13 1.60
C TYR A 658 -17.32 -14.34 0.92
N PRO A 659 -17.10 -13.85 -0.32
CA PRO A 659 -18.13 -13.09 -1.07
C PRO A 659 -19.43 -13.86 -1.33
N ASP A 660 -19.38 -15.18 -1.40
CA ASP A 660 -20.53 -16.07 -1.58
C ASP A 660 -21.30 -16.33 -0.26
N GLY A 661 -20.84 -15.77 0.85
CA GLY A 661 -21.40 -15.96 2.19
C GLY A 661 -20.92 -17.21 2.90
N THR A 662 -20.03 -18.01 2.31
CA THR A 662 -19.43 -19.15 3.01
C THR A 662 -18.49 -18.66 4.10
N GLN A 663 -18.45 -19.40 5.21
CA GLN A 663 -17.56 -19.11 6.33
C GLN A 663 -16.63 -20.28 6.58
N THR A 664 -15.37 -19.97 6.81
CA THR A 664 -14.34 -20.95 7.21
C THR A 664 -13.59 -20.44 8.43
N THR A 665 -13.14 -21.37 9.26
CA THR A 665 -12.30 -21.03 10.41
C THR A 665 -10.91 -21.63 10.20
N GLU A 666 -9.87 -20.79 10.33
CA GLU A 666 -8.48 -21.18 10.19
C GLU A 666 -7.67 -20.75 11.42
N ALA A 667 -6.76 -21.61 11.88
CA ALA A 667 -5.85 -21.27 12.96
C ALA A 667 -4.58 -20.61 12.39
N ALA A 668 -4.21 -19.46 12.94
CA ALA A 668 -2.95 -18.81 12.59
C ALA A 668 -1.75 -19.59 13.16
N LYS A 669 -0.67 -19.64 12.39
CA LYS A 669 0.57 -20.29 12.79
C LYS A 669 1.55 -19.29 13.37
N TRP A 670 2.13 -19.63 14.52
CA TRP A 670 3.22 -18.84 15.09
C TRP A 670 4.41 -18.73 14.12
N THR A 671 5.00 -17.54 14.06
CA THR A 671 6.23 -17.28 13.29
C THR A 671 7.47 -17.40 14.19
N LEU A 672 8.66 -17.16 13.66
CA LEU A 672 9.88 -17.10 14.49
C LEU A 672 10.03 -15.77 15.24
N THR A 673 9.14 -14.81 14.99
CA THR A 673 9.11 -13.52 15.68
C THR A 673 8.20 -13.59 16.89
N GLN A 674 8.64 -13.04 18.02
CA GLN A 674 7.87 -13.07 19.27
C GLN A 674 6.51 -12.37 19.11
N GLY A 675 5.47 -13.02 19.61
CA GLY A 675 4.08 -12.54 19.56
C GLY A 675 3.46 -12.47 18.17
N GLN A 676 4.17 -12.97 17.13
CA GLN A 676 3.70 -12.86 15.75
C GLN A 676 3.14 -14.18 15.22
N TYR A 677 1.96 -14.09 14.61
CA TYR A 677 1.24 -15.19 13.98
C TYR A 677 0.94 -14.87 12.52
N ARG A 678 0.78 -15.92 11.72
CA ARG A 678 0.55 -15.81 10.27
C ARG A 678 -0.56 -16.75 9.83
N ALA A 679 -1.46 -16.23 9.00
CA ALA A 679 -2.45 -17.02 8.28
C ALA A 679 -2.47 -16.64 6.79
N LEU A 680 -2.91 -17.56 5.93
CA LEU A 680 -3.08 -17.33 4.50
C LEU A 680 -4.54 -17.58 4.15
N VAL A 681 -5.21 -16.55 3.64
CA VAL A 681 -6.61 -16.63 3.18
C VAL A 681 -6.61 -16.67 1.66
N PRO A 682 -6.97 -17.81 1.03
CA PRO A 682 -7.06 -17.89 -0.42
C PRO A 682 -8.22 -17.02 -0.93
N LEU A 683 -8.00 -16.33 -2.05
CA LEU A 683 -9.00 -15.48 -2.68
C LEU A 683 -9.83 -16.30 -3.67
N GLN A 684 -11.10 -16.51 -3.34
CA GLN A 684 -12.06 -17.30 -4.11
C GLN A 684 -13.29 -16.46 -4.43
N GLY A 685 -13.42 -16.05 -5.68
CA GLY A 685 -14.53 -15.20 -6.11
C GLY A 685 -14.33 -13.70 -5.84
N GLU A 686 -15.02 -12.89 -6.61
CA GLU A 686 -14.97 -11.43 -6.52
C GLU A 686 -15.93 -10.90 -5.46
N GLY A 687 -15.52 -9.88 -4.72
CA GLY A 687 -16.38 -9.20 -3.76
C GLY A 687 -15.70 -8.79 -2.47
N PHE A 688 -16.51 -8.72 -1.43
CA PHE A 688 -16.09 -8.32 -0.08
C PHE A 688 -15.65 -9.55 0.72
N TYR A 689 -14.50 -9.43 1.35
CA TYR A 689 -13.97 -10.39 2.31
C TYR A 689 -13.99 -9.77 3.70
N GLU A 690 -14.50 -10.50 4.66
CA GLU A 690 -14.48 -10.10 6.06
C GLU A 690 -13.80 -11.19 6.88
N VAL A 691 -12.85 -10.80 7.72
CA VAL A 691 -12.11 -11.72 8.58
C VAL A 691 -12.16 -11.22 10.00
N VAL A 692 -12.71 -12.04 10.87
CA VAL A 692 -12.69 -11.83 12.32
C VAL A 692 -11.54 -12.64 12.90
N CYS A 693 -10.55 -11.94 13.43
CA CYS A 693 -9.39 -12.53 14.10
C CYS A 693 -9.65 -12.53 15.61
N THR A 694 -9.67 -13.68 16.23
CA THR A 694 -9.90 -13.85 17.65
C THR A 694 -8.65 -14.42 18.31
N ALA A 695 -8.07 -13.67 19.25
CA ALA A 695 -6.94 -14.13 20.05
C ALA A 695 -7.43 -14.54 21.45
N THR A 696 -7.00 -15.72 21.92
CA THR A 696 -7.28 -16.23 23.26
C THR A 696 -5.98 -16.58 24.00
N ASP A 697 -5.99 -16.45 25.31
CA ASP A 697 -4.86 -16.83 26.15
C ASP A 697 -4.75 -18.36 26.32
N ARG A 698 -3.78 -18.83 27.13
CA ARG A 698 -3.59 -20.26 27.47
C ARG A 698 -4.76 -20.91 28.19
N ASN A 699 -5.59 -20.12 28.87
CA ASN A 699 -6.76 -20.59 29.61
C ASN A 699 -8.02 -20.60 28.73
N GLY A 700 -7.94 -20.07 27.51
CA GLY A 700 -9.06 -19.90 26.61
C GLY A 700 -9.86 -18.60 26.84
N GLU A 701 -9.32 -17.68 27.66
CA GLU A 701 -9.93 -16.37 27.86
C GLU A 701 -9.64 -15.44 26.66
N LEU A 702 -10.63 -14.65 26.26
CA LEU A 702 -10.51 -13.73 25.13
C LEU A 702 -9.50 -12.62 25.44
N ILE A 703 -8.45 -12.54 24.65
CA ILE A 703 -7.50 -11.43 24.65
C ILE A 703 -8.11 -10.22 23.97
N GLU A 704 -8.46 -10.38 22.70
CA GLU A 704 -9.06 -9.34 21.86
C GLU A 704 -9.59 -9.96 20.56
N GLU A 705 -10.56 -9.28 19.96
CA GLU A 705 -11.10 -9.60 18.65
C GLU A 705 -10.88 -8.42 17.69
N ARG A 706 -10.43 -8.71 16.48
CA ARG A 706 -10.18 -7.70 15.45
C ARG A 706 -10.81 -8.09 14.13
N THR A 707 -11.59 -7.19 13.54
CA THR A 707 -12.18 -7.40 12.22
C THR A 707 -11.35 -6.70 11.16
N LEU A 708 -10.97 -7.46 10.14
CA LEU A 708 -10.36 -6.96 8.91
C LEU A 708 -11.34 -7.09 7.75
N GLY A 709 -11.19 -6.24 6.77
CA GLY A 709 -11.94 -6.35 5.54
C GLY A 709 -11.17 -5.83 4.34
N TRP A 710 -11.38 -6.46 3.20
CA TRP A 710 -10.85 -6.01 1.91
C TRP A 710 -11.78 -6.40 0.78
N THR A 711 -11.52 -5.84 -0.38
CA THR A 711 -12.19 -6.18 -1.63
C THR A 711 -11.25 -6.93 -2.56
N TRP A 712 -11.79 -7.83 -3.36
CA TRP A 712 -11.09 -8.52 -4.42
C TRP A 712 -11.89 -8.44 -5.70
N GLU A 713 -11.37 -7.73 -6.72
CA GLU A 713 -12.04 -7.45 -7.99
C GLU A 713 -11.08 -7.64 -9.18
N PRO A 714 -10.59 -8.85 -9.43
CA PRO A 714 -9.61 -9.10 -10.48
C PRO A 714 -10.14 -8.80 -11.88
N THR A 715 -11.45 -8.94 -12.14
CA THR A 715 -12.03 -8.59 -13.44
C THR A 715 -11.93 -7.09 -13.72
N GLY A 716 -12.16 -6.25 -12.72
CA GLY A 716 -11.97 -4.81 -12.85
C GLY A 716 -10.51 -4.44 -13.09
N ASP A 717 -9.59 -5.13 -12.44
CA ASP A 717 -8.15 -4.91 -12.57
C ASP A 717 -7.66 -5.21 -14.00
N GLU A 718 -8.18 -6.27 -14.65
CA GLU A 718 -7.83 -6.67 -16.01
C GLU A 718 -8.16 -5.58 -17.06
N TYR A 719 -9.22 -4.81 -16.83
CA TYR A 719 -9.66 -3.75 -17.74
C TYR A 719 -9.28 -2.34 -17.29
N ARG A 720 -8.48 -2.20 -16.26
CA ARG A 720 -8.15 -0.89 -15.68
C ARG A 720 -7.25 -0.06 -16.59
N GLU A 721 -6.30 -0.68 -17.26
CA GLU A 721 -5.42 -0.06 -18.23
C GLU A 721 -5.64 -0.66 -19.64
N LEU A 722 -6.45 -0.02 -20.47
CA LEU A 722 -6.68 -0.47 -21.85
C LEU A 722 -5.70 0.14 -22.85
N VAL A 723 -4.79 0.98 -22.40
CA VAL A 723 -3.76 1.60 -23.24
C VAL A 723 -2.56 0.68 -23.37
N LEU A 724 -2.32 0.20 -24.57
CA LEU A 724 -1.14 -0.61 -24.85
C LEU A 724 0.14 0.23 -24.78
N GLU A 725 0.98 -0.01 -23.81
CA GLU A 725 2.31 0.61 -23.68
C GLU A 725 3.41 -0.28 -24.28
N LYS A 726 3.60 -0.22 -25.59
CA LYS A 726 4.63 -1.02 -26.27
C LYS A 726 6.03 -0.79 -25.72
N GLY A 727 6.36 0.43 -25.29
CA GLY A 727 7.67 0.77 -24.75
C GLY A 727 8.03 -0.06 -23.51
N ARG A 728 7.06 -0.41 -22.68
CA ARG A 728 7.31 -1.31 -21.52
C ARG A 728 7.71 -2.72 -21.98
N TRP A 729 7.01 -3.27 -22.96
CA TRP A 729 7.34 -4.58 -23.53
C TRP A 729 8.69 -4.58 -24.26
N GLU A 730 9.05 -3.50 -24.96
CA GLU A 730 10.36 -3.33 -25.57
C GLU A 730 11.46 -3.32 -24.50
N THR A 731 11.30 -2.51 -23.45
CA THR A 731 12.25 -2.47 -22.32
C THR A 731 12.39 -3.82 -21.62
N PHE A 732 11.26 -4.51 -21.39
CA PHE A 732 11.25 -5.82 -20.76
C PHE A 732 11.94 -6.89 -21.62
N ALA A 733 11.70 -6.87 -22.93
CA ALA A 733 12.36 -7.77 -23.87
C ALA A 733 13.88 -7.53 -23.90
N GLU A 734 14.31 -6.26 -24.00
CA GLU A 734 15.73 -5.86 -24.01
C GLU A 734 16.43 -6.24 -22.69
N ALA A 735 15.78 -6.06 -21.55
CA ALA A 735 16.31 -6.46 -20.22
C ALA A 735 16.52 -7.97 -20.11
N ASN A 736 15.82 -8.78 -20.92
CA ASN A 736 15.91 -10.23 -20.95
C ASN A 736 16.49 -10.75 -22.27
N ASP A 737 17.45 -10.06 -22.85
CA ASP A 737 18.20 -10.44 -24.07
C ASP A 737 17.35 -10.79 -25.29
N GLY A 738 16.10 -10.31 -25.34
CA GLY A 738 15.17 -10.53 -26.43
C GLY A 738 14.80 -9.26 -27.19
N THR A 739 13.77 -9.35 -28.03
CA THR A 739 13.23 -8.21 -28.81
C THR A 739 11.73 -8.39 -29.03
N LEU A 740 10.99 -7.26 -29.05
CA LEU A 740 9.58 -7.25 -29.45
C LEU A 740 9.42 -7.63 -30.92
N ILE A 741 8.50 -8.55 -31.23
CA ILE A 741 8.24 -9.06 -32.56
C ILE A 741 6.84 -8.63 -33.00
N PRO A 742 6.72 -7.92 -34.12
CA PRO A 742 5.41 -7.62 -34.68
C PRO A 742 4.70 -8.89 -35.18
N PRO A 743 3.36 -9.01 -35.05
CA PRO A 743 2.61 -10.18 -35.56
C PRO A 743 2.77 -10.45 -37.04
N THR A 744 3.14 -9.43 -37.83
CA THR A 744 3.43 -9.56 -39.28
C THR A 744 4.78 -10.22 -39.56
N GLU A 745 5.67 -10.31 -38.56
CA GLU A 745 7.04 -10.82 -38.67
C GLU A 745 7.26 -12.14 -37.93
N LEU A 746 6.22 -12.89 -37.60
CA LEU A 746 6.32 -14.16 -36.88
C LEU A 746 7.31 -15.15 -37.54
N ALA A 747 7.41 -15.16 -38.85
CA ALA A 747 8.38 -15.99 -39.54
C ALA A 747 9.85 -15.63 -39.22
N SER A 748 10.12 -14.44 -38.67
CA SER A 748 11.47 -14.02 -38.28
C SER A 748 11.91 -14.52 -36.89
N ILE A 749 11.03 -15.14 -36.14
CA ILE A 749 11.35 -15.65 -34.79
C ILE A 749 12.54 -16.63 -34.84
N GLU A 750 12.55 -17.53 -35.83
CA GLU A 750 13.63 -18.49 -36.02
C GLU A 750 14.99 -17.80 -36.27
N ASP A 751 14.99 -16.73 -37.06
CA ASP A 751 16.21 -15.95 -37.32
C ASP A 751 16.70 -15.15 -36.13
N ARG A 752 15.78 -14.79 -35.21
CA ARG A 752 16.08 -14.02 -33.99
C ARG A 752 16.54 -14.93 -32.83
N LEU A 753 16.19 -16.20 -32.86
CA LEU A 753 16.78 -17.19 -31.94
C LEU A 753 18.26 -17.30 -32.28
N ARG A 754 19.12 -16.66 -31.51
CA ARG A 754 20.56 -16.55 -31.76
C ARG A 754 21.19 -17.93 -31.72
N THR A 755 21.63 -18.44 -32.88
CA THR A 755 22.30 -19.74 -32.99
C THR A 755 23.57 -19.82 -32.16
N GLU A 756 24.21 -18.69 -31.87
CA GLU A 756 25.41 -18.62 -31.02
C GLU A 756 25.14 -18.94 -29.54
N THR A 757 23.97 -18.58 -29.04
CA THR A 757 23.58 -18.74 -27.63
C THR A 757 22.82 -20.03 -27.37
N LEU A 758 22.50 -20.83 -28.40
CA LEU A 758 21.78 -22.09 -28.21
C LEU A 758 22.59 -23.05 -27.33
N PRO A 759 21.99 -23.66 -26.29
CA PRO A 759 22.67 -24.60 -25.44
C PRO A 759 23.15 -25.84 -26.18
N GLU A 760 22.32 -26.38 -27.10
CA GLU A 760 22.66 -27.57 -27.90
C GLU A 760 22.69 -27.23 -29.39
N LYS A 761 23.88 -27.36 -30.01
CA LYS A 761 24.10 -27.01 -31.41
C LYS A 761 24.96 -28.02 -32.16
N ASN A 762 24.64 -28.26 -33.42
CA ASN A 762 25.45 -29.04 -34.35
C ASN A 762 26.33 -28.11 -35.17
N VAL A 763 27.61 -28.33 -35.16
CA VAL A 763 28.58 -27.57 -35.95
C VAL A 763 29.04 -28.39 -37.10
N TYR A 764 28.56 -28.05 -38.31
CA TYR A 764 29.00 -28.71 -39.52
C TYR A 764 30.11 -27.91 -40.18
N ARG A 765 31.22 -28.59 -40.51
CA ARG A 765 32.33 -27.96 -41.26
C ARG A 765 32.25 -28.38 -42.71
N LYS A 766 31.90 -27.45 -43.62
CA LYS A 766 31.84 -27.70 -45.05
C LYS A 766 33.09 -27.12 -45.70
N PRO A 767 33.98 -27.95 -46.34
CA PRO A 767 35.16 -27.47 -47.02
C PRO A 767 34.76 -26.74 -48.31
N LEU A 768 35.29 -25.51 -48.54
CA LEU A 768 34.96 -24.67 -49.68
C LEU A 768 35.61 -25.13 -50.97
N TRP A 769 36.75 -25.85 -50.89
CA TRP A 769 37.50 -26.25 -52.09
C TRP A 769 36.82 -27.41 -52.83
N HIS A 770 35.87 -28.12 -52.32
CA HIS A 770 35.08 -29.13 -53.01
C HIS A 770 34.05 -28.55 -54.01
N GLN A 771 33.92 -27.25 -54.10
CA GLN A 771 32.95 -26.64 -54.99
C GLN A 771 33.47 -26.65 -56.43
N TRP A 772 32.69 -27.22 -57.40
CA TRP A 772 33.06 -27.38 -58.81
C TRP A 772 33.53 -26.09 -59.49
N PRO A 773 33.07 -24.82 -59.16
CA PRO A 773 33.56 -23.61 -59.78
C PRO A 773 35.05 -23.36 -59.53
N ILE A 774 35.57 -23.70 -58.31
CA ILE A 774 36.98 -23.55 -57.96
C ILE A 774 37.85 -24.44 -58.83
N LEU A 775 37.42 -25.71 -58.97
CA LEU A 775 38.11 -26.66 -59.87
C LEU A 775 38.10 -26.17 -61.29
N LEU A 776 36.96 -25.68 -61.77
CA LEU A 776 36.80 -25.15 -63.17
C LEU A 776 37.71 -23.97 -63.37
N ILE A 777 37.80 -23.03 -62.45
CA ILE A 777 38.71 -21.88 -62.53
C ILE A 777 40.16 -22.32 -62.56
N ALA A 778 40.57 -23.26 -61.73
CA ALA A 778 41.94 -23.77 -61.71
C ALA A 778 42.32 -24.48 -63.04
N VAL A 779 41.44 -25.34 -63.50
CA VAL A 779 41.65 -26.07 -64.80
C VAL A 779 41.65 -25.07 -65.93
N THR A 780 40.78 -24.09 -65.95
CA THR A 780 40.74 -23.04 -67.02
C THR A 780 42.03 -22.23 -67.00
N LEU A 781 42.54 -21.79 -65.86
CA LEU A 781 43.77 -21.02 -65.77
C LEU A 781 44.97 -21.81 -66.32
N LEU A 782 45.05 -23.10 -65.89
CA LEU A 782 46.13 -23.97 -66.40
C LEU A 782 46.01 -24.27 -67.90
N THR A 783 44.77 -24.50 -68.39
CA THR A 783 44.51 -24.74 -69.86
C THR A 783 44.80 -23.52 -70.68
N VAL A 784 44.41 -22.34 -70.27
CA VAL A 784 44.71 -21.08 -70.95
C VAL A 784 46.21 -20.83 -70.92
N GLU A 785 46.90 -21.04 -69.80
CA GLU A 785 48.35 -20.88 -69.72
C GLU A 785 49.07 -21.85 -70.68
N TRP A 786 48.70 -23.13 -70.65
CA TRP A 786 49.26 -24.16 -71.52
C TRP A 786 48.94 -23.93 -73.03
N GLY A 787 47.70 -23.60 -73.34
CA GLY A 787 47.24 -23.32 -74.68
C GLY A 787 47.98 -22.11 -75.28
N TRP A 788 48.11 -21.01 -74.49
CA TRP A 788 48.83 -19.82 -74.91
C TRP A 788 50.32 -20.09 -75.11
N ARG A 789 51.00 -20.89 -74.21
CA ARG A 789 52.39 -21.32 -74.51
C ARG A 789 52.52 -22.07 -75.82
N ARG A 790 51.60 -23.01 -76.05
CA ARG A 790 51.64 -23.83 -77.24
C ARG A 790 51.39 -23.03 -78.50
N TRP A 791 50.51 -21.99 -78.45
CA TRP A 791 50.22 -21.10 -79.59
C TRP A 791 51.39 -20.20 -79.96
N ILE A 792 52.21 -19.84 -79.01
CA ILE A 792 53.45 -19.03 -79.18
C ILE A 792 54.63 -19.94 -79.55
N GLY A 793 54.48 -21.22 -79.67
CA GLY A 793 55.58 -22.16 -80.05
C GLY A 793 56.58 -22.51 -78.94
N LEU A 794 56.21 -22.28 -77.73
CA LEU A 794 56.97 -22.75 -76.54
C LEU A 794 56.49 -24.12 -76.15
N ALA A 795 57.40 -25.13 -76.12
CA ALA A 795 57.13 -26.49 -75.76
C ALA A 795 57.10 -26.65 -74.19
#